data_ae1e2584117fbfce12c104f2e57468cd
#
_entry.id   ae1e2584117fbfce12c104f2e57468cd
#
_cell.length_a   1.000
_cell.length_b   1.000
_cell.length_c   1.000
_cell.angle_alpha   90.00
_cell.angle_beta   90.00
_cell.angle_gamma   90.00
#
_symmetry.space_group_name_H-M   'P 1'
#
loop_
_entity.id
_entity.type
_entity.pdbx_description
1 polymer ?
#
loop_
_entity_poly.entity_id
_entity_poly.type
_entity_poly.pdbx_seq_one_letter_code
_entity_poly.pdbx_strand_id
1 'polypeptide(L)'
;MKKITIAVLCLLSLCSCKMKQTKPDLLGLVDPNIGSVHSRWFFYTPAAMPWGMAKLAPQTNGYGSEGGWYPCGYDDRHTSIEGFSHFHEFQIGGVVTMPVVGQLKTLPGTLEDPDSGYRSRFDKDDESASPGYYSVLLKDYGVRAELTATRRVGFHRYTFPASNESYILFDLGHPQGESGPVVDTHAEYMPESNTIEGWVETYPTYAISCQTGGHVRMHFVAELDKRPDSVGTFIDDTVTRNSKTVSGVGSGMFLQFSTTEGEQVNMKVGLSYTSIGGARKNLIAEAEDKTFDIALQRARDEWYMRLGFFEVEGGTREDRVKFYTALYHVLLGRGLASDVDGSYCADMNRVVQVPLNEKGRPRHHHYNTDGVWGGFWNLTQLWALAYPEYYRDYVKSALDFYRNRGWLHDGEAAGIYTNGVQTNFMGLIICAAHNYGLIDEKDIPLAYEAALKNDMGWEDRDFGSGRYDNRYFVEQGYIPLKDFVYPGGAGWTHNFGASHTLEYTFSAYATSQFAKSLGKEDDYRMLTRYANSYKLLYDPSIGYIRPREENGEFTPDYDYMKAWKGFQEGNGFQYTWYAPHDMAGLFDMIGLDEVNRRLEMQFSESRKSKFGGGEDINSFSGVETLYNQGNQPCLHQPWMFNYSGKPWLTQLYTRLICDEFYGTGPLHGYGYGQDEDQGQLGAWYVMSSIGLFDVQGGTRMDPTFQIGSPKFDKITIHLHPKYYGGNRIIIKTRNNSRENYYVQSAIFNGRPIKNLWLNHSAFRRGGELILEMGPEPNTKWGVGTLPPSMSTDE
;
A
#
# COMPACT_ATOMS: atom_id res chain seq x y z
N MET A 1 86.16 34.31 6.65
CA MET A 1 85.13 34.48 5.61
C MET A 1 84.26 33.23 5.62
N LYS A 2 83.10 33.24 6.26
CA LYS A 2 82.23 32.10 6.32
C LYS A 2 81.02 32.38 5.45
N LYS A 3 80.74 31.53 4.44
CA LYS A 3 79.56 31.57 3.59
C LYS A 3 78.41 30.94 4.34
N ILE A 4 77.35 31.68 4.53
CA ILE A 4 76.06 31.20 5.06
C ILE A 4 75.22 30.83 3.87
N THR A 5 74.81 29.54 3.82
CA THR A 5 73.86 29.00 2.84
C THR A 5 72.47 29.00 3.49
N ILE A 6 71.52 29.79 2.95
CA ILE A 6 70.09 29.81 3.38
C ILE A 6 69.40 28.74 2.59
N ALA A 7 68.89 27.72 3.28
CA ALA A 7 67.99 26.71 2.75
C ALA A 7 66.52 27.24 2.90
N VAL A 8 65.83 27.48 1.79
CA VAL A 8 64.42 27.81 1.74
C VAL A 8 63.65 26.51 1.80
N LEU A 9 62.98 26.21 2.90
CA LEU A 9 61.97 25.16 3.02
C LEU A 9 60.62 25.66 2.44
N CYS A 10 60.26 25.18 1.25
CA CYS A 10 58.89 25.30 0.76
C CYS A 10 58.01 24.33 1.50
N LEU A 11 57.19 24.80 2.44
CA LEU A 11 56.08 24.04 3.00
C LEU A 11 54.93 24.01 1.98
N LEU A 12 54.80 22.88 1.28
CA LEU A 12 53.60 22.56 0.52
C LEU A 12 52.50 22.16 1.53
N SER A 13 51.66 23.10 1.91
CA SER A 13 50.39 22.83 2.59
C SER A 13 49.41 22.16 1.61
N LEU A 14 49.33 20.84 1.65
CA LEU A 14 48.26 20.08 1.03
C LEU A 14 46.93 20.46 1.75
N CYS A 15 46.21 21.44 1.23
CA CYS A 15 44.82 21.61 1.53
C CYS A 15 44.04 20.37 1.04
N SER A 16 43.87 19.38 1.88
CA SER A 16 42.86 18.35 1.68
C SER A 16 41.47 19.03 1.71
N CYS A 17 41.01 19.48 0.56
CA CYS A 17 39.57 19.69 0.36
C CYS A 17 38.88 18.34 0.54
N LYS A 18 38.41 18.04 1.77
CA LYS A 18 37.36 17.05 1.92
C LYS A 18 36.16 17.59 1.12
N MET A 19 36.01 17.07 -0.09
CA MET A 19 34.72 17.22 -0.80
C MET A 19 33.65 16.77 0.20
N LYS A 20 32.80 17.70 0.65
CA LYS A 20 31.55 17.35 1.32
C LYS A 20 30.82 16.43 0.35
N GLN A 21 30.74 15.17 0.68
CA GLN A 21 29.91 14.24 -0.06
C GLN A 21 28.49 14.82 0.03
N THR A 22 28.03 15.42 -1.06
CA THR A 22 26.64 15.88 -1.14
C THR A 22 25.75 14.67 -0.98
N LYS A 23 24.83 14.72 -0.03
CA LYS A 23 23.84 13.65 0.15
C LYS A 23 23.11 13.43 -1.18
N PRO A 24 22.81 12.17 -1.56
CA PRO A 24 22.06 11.91 -2.78
C PRO A 24 20.69 12.58 -2.71
N ASP A 25 20.23 13.16 -3.79
CA ASP A 25 18.88 13.75 -3.87
C ASP A 25 17.83 12.65 -4.05
N LEU A 26 17.46 11.99 -2.95
CA LEU A 26 16.47 10.91 -2.98
C LEU A 26 15.07 11.43 -3.32
N LEU A 27 14.73 12.63 -2.86
CA LEU A 27 13.41 13.21 -3.12
C LEU A 27 13.24 13.57 -4.61
N GLY A 28 14.29 14.02 -5.27
CA GLY A 28 14.30 14.29 -6.73
C GLY A 28 14.31 13.02 -7.60
N LEU A 29 14.34 11.84 -6.98
CA LEU A 29 14.14 10.55 -7.65
C LEU A 29 12.72 9.99 -7.48
N VAL A 30 11.86 10.64 -6.72
CA VAL A 30 10.46 10.27 -6.59
C VAL A 30 9.63 11.14 -7.52
N ASP A 31 8.82 10.50 -8.35
CA ASP A 31 7.84 11.17 -9.18
C ASP A 31 6.42 10.71 -8.78
N PRO A 32 5.68 11.51 -7.99
CA PRO A 32 4.33 11.16 -7.55
C PRO A 32 3.31 10.99 -8.69
N ASN A 33 3.60 11.51 -9.89
CA ASN A 33 2.68 11.44 -11.02
C ASN A 33 2.72 10.08 -11.75
N ILE A 34 3.71 9.24 -11.48
CA ILE A 34 3.77 7.90 -12.06
C ILE A 34 2.54 7.09 -11.65
N GLY A 35 1.77 6.60 -12.64
CA GLY A 35 0.58 5.79 -12.40
C GLY A 35 -0.69 6.58 -12.07
N SER A 36 -0.68 7.92 -12.17
CA SER A 36 -1.81 8.78 -11.77
C SER A 36 -2.92 8.94 -12.82
N VAL A 37 -2.81 8.29 -13.97
CA VAL A 37 -3.94 8.14 -14.90
C VAL A 37 -4.79 6.95 -14.47
N HIS A 38 -6.10 7.18 -14.28
CA HIS A 38 -7.03 6.15 -13.81
C HIS A 38 -6.55 5.50 -12.49
N SER A 39 -6.33 6.32 -11.48
CA SER A 39 -5.67 5.95 -10.22
C SER A 39 -6.58 5.15 -9.29
N ARG A 40 -7.05 3.99 -9.72
CA ARG A 40 -7.73 3.04 -8.86
C ARG A 40 -6.73 2.44 -7.87
N TRP A 41 -7.08 2.44 -6.57
CA TRP A 41 -6.23 1.92 -5.48
C TRP A 41 -4.82 2.52 -5.40
N PHE A 42 -4.60 3.61 -6.11
CA PHE A 42 -3.40 4.41 -6.07
C PHE A 42 -3.71 5.74 -5.39
N PHE A 43 -2.94 6.11 -4.39
CA PHE A 43 -3.12 7.37 -3.68
C PHE A 43 -2.20 8.44 -4.22
N TYR A 44 -2.73 9.31 -5.06
CA TYR A 44 -2.04 10.54 -5.42
C TYR A 44 -2.16 11.56 -4.29
N THR A 45 -1.36 11.38 -3.25
CA THR A 45 -1.35 12.23 -2.04
C THR A 45 0.03 12.81 -1.79
N PRO A 46 0.56 13.65 -2.71
CA PRO A 46 1.94 14.14 -2.62
C PRO A 46 2.21 14.92 -1.33
N ALA A 47 1.22 15.65 -0.81
CA ALA A 47 1.35 16.41 0.44
C ALA A 47 0.95 15.59 1.67
N ALA A 48 1.51 14.38 1.82
CA ALA A 48 1.31 13.49 2.95
C ALA A 48 2.64 13.09 3.59
N MET A 49 2.58 12.72 4.87
CA MET A 49 3.68 12.05 5.57
C MET A 49 3.64 10.55 5.35
N PRO A 50 4.77 9.82 5.49
CA PRO A 50 4.75 8.36 5.49
C PRO A 50 3.72 7.83 6.49
N TRP A 51 2.78 7.01 5.98
CA TRP A 51 1.68 6.44 6.78
C TRP A 51 0.89 7.46 7.60
N GLY A 52 0.77 8.70 7.14
CA GLY A 52 0.03 9.75 7.84
C GLY A 52 -1.48 9.58 7.76
N MET A 53 -2.22 10.15 8.72
CA MET A 53 -3.67 10.36 8.64
C MET A 53 -4.00 11.50 7.68
N ALA A 54 -3.25 12.61 7.76
CA ALA A 54 -3.41 13.74 6.86
C ALA A 54 -2.77 13.42 5.50
N LYS A 55 -3.61 13.28 4.49
CA LYS A 55 -3.24 12.97 3.10
C LYS A 55 -3.86 13.99 2.17
N LEU A 56 -3.18 15.14 2.03
CA LEU A 56 -3.68 16.24 1.23
C LEU A 56 -3.39 15.99 -0.25
N ALA A 57 -4.43 16.17 -1.06
CA ALA A 57 -4.33 16.00 -2.51
C ALA A 57 -5.30 16.89 -3.26
N PRO A 58 -4.96 17.29 -4.51
CA PRO A 58 -5.93 17.89 -5.41
C PRO A 58 -6.99 16.87 -5.83
N GLN A 59 -8.21 17.35 -6.03
CA GLN A 59 -9.31 16.60 -6.59
C GLN A 59 -9.60 17.15 -7.99
N THR A 60 -9.55 16.28 -9.00
CA THR A 60 -9.93 16.65 -10.38
C THR A 60 -11.28 16.06 -10.75
N ASN A 61 -11.65 14.92 -10.14
CA ASN A 61 -12.97 14.32 -10.20
C ASN A 61 -13.13 13.37 -9.00
N GLY A 62 -13.44 13.89 -7.83
CA GLY A 62 -13.51 13.15 -6.58
C GLY A 62 -14.54 12.03 -6.55
N TYR A 63 -15.60 12.14 -7.38
CA TYR A 63 -16.68 11.16 -7.43
C TYR A 63 -16.82 10.50 -8.82
N GLY A 64 -15.89 10.71 -9.72
CA GLY A 64 -15.96 10.15 -11.05
C GLY A 64 -15.81 8.64 -11.07
N SER A 65 -16.52 7.97 -12.00
CA SER A 65 -16.52 6.54 -12.15
C SER A 65 -16.20 6.09 -13.58
N GLU A 66 -15.38 6.84 -14.31
CA GLU A 66 -15.00 6.44 -15.66
C GLU A 66 -14.14 5.17 -15.61
N GLY A 67 -14.77 4.03 -15.88
CA GLY A 67 -14.12 2.72 -15.95
C GLY A 67 -13.59 2.19 -14.61
N GLY A 68 -14.00 2.74 -13.48
CA GLY A 68 -13.56 2.32 -12.16
C GLY A 68 -13.70 3.38 -11.08
N TRP A 69 -12.92 3.26 -10.07
CA TRP A 69 -12.98 4.01 -8.84
C TRP A 69 -11.84 5.02 -8.78
N TYR A 70 -12.08 6.17 -8.17
CA TYR A 70 -11.05 7.19 -7.94
C TYR A 70 -10.82 7.41 -6.43
N PRO A 71 -10.11 6.54 -5.72
CA PRO A 71 -9.92 6.68 -4.28
C PRO A 71 -9.29 8.01 -3.87
N CYS A 72 -8.42 8.56 -4.73
CA CYS A 72 -7.78 9.85 -4.49
C CYS A 72 -8.37 11.00 -5.30
N GLY A 73 -9.34 10.74 -6.19
CA GLY A 73 -10.00 11.77 -6.98
C GLY A 73 -9.14 12.54 -7.99
N TYR A 74 -7.91 12.17 -8.23
CA TYR A 74 -7.02 12.81 -9.19
C TYR A 74 -6.77 11.92 -10.41
N ASP A 75 -6.78 12.52 -11.58
CA ASP A 75 -6.36 11.89 -12.84
C ASP A 75 -5.51 12.89 -13.64
N ASP A 76 -4.31 12.47 -14.04
CA ASP A 76 -3.34 13.32 -14.74
C ASP A 76 -3.84 13.83 -16.11
N ARG A 77 -4.86 13.22 -16.69
CA ARG A 77 -5.50 13.67 -17.93
C ARG A 77 -6.39 14.89 -17.74
N HIS A 78 -6.83 15.16 -16.51
CA HIS A 78 -7.76 16.27 -16.22
C HIS A 78 -7.03 17.61 -16.15
N THR A 79 -7.75 18.66 -16.47
CA THR A 79 -7.22 20.04 -16.59
C THR A 79 -7.90 21.03 -15.66
N SER A 80 -8.73 20.56 -14.72
CA SER A 80 -9.37 21.40 -13.71
C SER A 80 -9.44 20.72 -12.36
N ILE A 81 -9.28 21.49 -11.29
CA ILE A 81 -9.31 21.05 -9.89
C ILE A 81 -10.59 21.57 -9.26
N GLU A 82 -11.28 20.68 -8.52
CA GLU A 82 -12.52 20.98 -7.78
C GLU A 82 -12.28 21.17 -6.27
N GLY A 83 -11.06 21.03 -5.78
CA GLY A 83 -10.70 21.29 -4.40
C GLY A 83 -9.53 20.47 -3.92
N PHE A 84 -9.22 20.61 -2.62
CA PHE A 84 -8.15 19.92 -1.92
C PHE A 84 -8.74 19.15 -0.75
N SER A 85 -8.61 17.84 -0.79
CA SER A 85 -9.15 16.95 0.23
C SER A 85 -8.08 16.60 1.27
N HIS A 86 -8.50 16.16 2.45
CA HIS A 86 -7.61 15.96 3.61
C HIS A 86 -7.47 14.50 4.00
N PHE A 87 -8.49 13.67 3.72
CA PHE A 87 -8.50 12.25 4.00
C PHE A 87 -8.47 11.46 2.69
N HIS A 88 -7.52 10.52 2.60
CA HIS A 88 -7.42 9.58 1.48
C HIS A 88 -6.94 8.24 2.01
N GLU A 89 -7.85 7.35 2.28
CA GLU A 89 -7.59 5.97 2.63
C GLU A 89 -8.58 5.07 1.90
N PHE A 90 -8.34 3.78 1.92
CA PHE A 90 -9.32 2.81 1.46
C PHE A 90 -10.66 3.04 2.15
N GLN A 91 -11.70 3.33 1.37
CA GLN A 91 -13.06 3.62 1.84
C GLN A 91 -13.20 4.91 2.68
N ILE A 92 -12.21 5.78 2.70
CA ILE A 92 -12.22 7.04 3.45
C ILE A 92 -11.82 8.19 2.53
N GLY A 93 -12.62 9.24 2.50
CA GLY A 93 -12.32 10.49 1.80
C GLY A 93 -13.27 11.60 2.24
N GLY A 94 -12.77 12.81 2.37
CA GLY A 94 -13.62 13.93 2.77
C GLY A 94 -12.87 15.16 3.27
N VAL A 95 -13.65 16.17 3.67
CA VAL A 95 -13.21 17.50 4.08
C VAL A 95 -12.46 18.18 2.94
N VAL A 96 -13.22 18.71 1.97
CA VAL A 96 -12.68 19.41 0.80
C VAL A 96 -12.64 20.90 1.05
N THR A 97 -11.53 21.54 0.68
CA THR A 97 -11.40 23.01 0.70
C THR A 97 -11.01 23.54 -0.67
N MET A 98 -11.49 24.75 -1.02
CA MET A 98 -11.15 25.40 -2.28
C MET A 98 -10.99 26.90 -2.10
N PRO A 99 -9.82 27.52 -2.43
CA PRO A 99 -9.69 28.95 -2.50
C PRO A 99 -10.25 29.48 -3.84
N VAL A 100 -11.08 30.50 -3.77
CA VAL A 100 -11.73 31.10 -4.96
C VAL A 100 -11.72 32.62 -4.89
N VAL A 101 -11.85 33.32 -6.02
CA VAL A 101 -11.86 34.78 -6.14
C VAL A 101 -13.00 35.20 -7.07
N GLY A 102 -13.73 36.27 -6.70
CA GLY A 102 -14.82 36.83 -7.47
C GLY A 102 -16.17 36.26 -7.09
N GLN A 103 -17.04 35.99 -8.06
CA GLN A 103 -18.38 35.51 -7.78
C GLN A 103 -18.37 34.20 -6.99
N LEU A 104 -19.01 34.18 -5.82
CA LEU A 104 -19.17 33.00 -5.01
C LEU A 104 -20.06 31.97 -5.71
N LYS A 105 -19.51 30.76 -5.93
CA LYS A 105 -20.22 29.56 -6.36
C LYS A 105 -20.03 28.50 -5.29
N THR A 106 -20.97 27.61 -5.07
CA THR A 106 -20.96 26.62 -3.99
C THR A 106 -21.05 25.18 -4.48
N LEU A 107 -21.29 24.99 -5.77
CA LEU A 107 -21.22 23.68 -6.42
C LEU A 107 -19.87 23.54 -7.16
N PRO A 108 -19.28 22.34 -7.22
CA PRO A 108 -17.96 22.15 -7.86
C PRO A 108 -17.97 22.36 -9.38
N GLY A 109 -19.12 22.20 -10.07
CA GLY A 109 -19.16 22.11 -11.51
C GLY A 109 -18.71 20.75 -12.04
N THR A 110 -18.49 20.61 -13.34
CA THR A 110 -18.08 19.35 -13.96
C THR A 110 -16.77 19.50 -14.74
N LEU A 111 -16.16 18.39 -15.12
CA LEU A 111 -14.97 18.38 -15.97
C LEU A 111 -15.26 19.00 -17.35
N GLU A 112 -16.46 18.74 -17.90
CA GLU A 112 -16.89 19.20 -19.22
C GLU A 112 -17.29 20.68 -19.20
N ASP A 113 -17.79 21.17 -18.07
CA ASP A 113 -18.20 22.59 -17.85
C ASP A 113 -17.61 23.10 -16.52
N PRO A 114 -16.32 23.46 -16.47
CA PRO A 114 -15.71 24.03 -15.28
C PRO A 114 -16.35 25.34 -14.83
N ASP A 115 -16.93 26.12 -15.77
CA ASP A 115 -17.54 27.41 -15.47
C ASP A 115 -18.91 27.28 -14.78
N SER A 116 -19.50 26.08 -14.75
CA SER A 116 -20.76 25.82 -14.03
C SER A 116 -20.60 25.82 -12.49
N GLY A 117 -19.37 25.72 -11.96
CA GLY A 117 -19.10 25.65 -10.53
C GLY A 117 -17.90 26.47 -10.08
N TYR A 118 -17.36 26.10 -8.90
CA TYR A 118 -16.19 26.74 -8.30
C TYR A 118 -14.86 26.09 -8.70
N ARG A 119 -14.83 25.01 -9.51
CA ARG A 119 -13.57 24.41 -9.95
C ARG A 119 -12.74 25.39 -10.77
N SER A 120 -11.43 25.19 -10.77
CA SER A 120 -10.52 26.03 -11.53
C SER A 120 -9.66 25.21 -12.47
N ARG A 121 -9.47 25.74 -13.69
CA ARG A 121 -8.48 25.22 -14.64
C ARG A 121 -7.08 25.42 -14.11
N PHE A 122 -6.17 24.54 -14.52
CA PHE A 122 -4.73 24.63 -14.26
C PHE A 122 -3.92 24.08 -15.44
N ASP A 123 -2.66 24.46 -15.51
CA ASP A 123 -1.71 23.90 -16.46
C ASP A 123 -0.75 22.98 -15.73
N LYS A 124 -0.35 21.88 -16.39
CA LYS A 124 0.62 20.91 -15.81
C LYS A 124 1.99 21.54 -15.54
N ASP A 125 2.39 22.54 -16.31
CA ASP A 125 3.65 23.28 -16.11
C ASP A 125 3.60 24.15 -14.83
N ASP A 126 2.40 24.47 -14.32
CA ASP A 126 2.19 25.24 -13.10
C ASP A 126 1.92 24.33 -11.87
N GLU A 127 1.90 23.02 -12.09
CA GLU A 127 1.76 21.99 -11.05
C GLU A 127 3.12 21.47 -10.60
N SER A 128 3.28 21.23 -9.31
CA SER A 128 4.48 20.64 -8.75
C SER A 128 4.14 19.67 -7.61
N ALA A 129 4.63 18.45 -7.71
CA ALA A 129 4.46 17.41 -6.70
C ALA A 129 5.81 16.81 -6.30
N SER A 130 6.00 16.59 -5.02
CA SER A 130 7.15 15.85 -4.48
C SER A 130 6.76 15.25 -3.11
N PRO A 131 7.51 14.28 -2.57
CA PRO A 131 7.18 13.71 -1.27
C PRO A 131 7.04 14.79 -0.18
N GLY A 132 5.84 14.88 0.39
CA GLY A 132 5.49 15.85 1.42
C GLY A 132 5.10 17.25 0.91
N TYR A 133 4.94 17.44 -0.40
CA TYR A 133 4.60 18.76 -0.96
C TYR A 133 3.79 18.65 -2.25
N TYR A 134 2.82 19.57 -2.38
CA TYR A 134 2.08 19.82 -3.60
C TYR A 134 1.88 21.32 -3.81
N SER A 135 1.88 21.78 -5.06
CA SER A 135 1.57 23.17 -5.43
C SER A 135 0.97 23.26 -6.83
N VAL A 136 0.01 24.17 -7.01
CA VAL A 136 -0.64 24.43 -8.29
C VAL A 136 -1.10 25.88 -8.39
N LEU A 137 -1.11 26.47 -9.58
CA LEU A 137 -1.76 27.73 -9.86
C LEU A 137 -3.20 27.48 -10.37
N LEU A 138 -4.19 27.91 -9.60
CA LEU A 138 -5.60 27.90 -9.98
C LEU A 138 -5.85 29.10 -10.92
N LYS A 139 -5.84 28.84 -12.23
CA LYS A 139 -5.78 29.90 -13.26
C LYS A 139 -6.97 30.81 -13.27
N ASP A 140 -8.19 30.26 -13.06
CA ASP A 140 -9.42 31.04 -13.12
C ASP A 140 -9.51 32.07 -11.96
N TYR A 141 -8.74 31.87 -10.90
CA TYR A 141 -8.70 32.67 -9.69
C TYR A 141 -7.38 33.43 -9.48
N GLY A 142 -6.33 33.05 -10.22
CA GLY A 142 -5.00 33.61 -9.99
C GLY A 142 -4.41 33.22 -8.61
N VAL A 143 -4.89 32.15 -7.99
CA VAL A 143 -4.47 31.71 -6.66
C VAL A 143 -3.43 30.61 -6.77
N ARG A 144 -2.25 30.81 -6.13
CA ARG A 144 -1.29 29.71 -5.91
C ARG A 144 -1.69 28.97 -4.65
N ALA A 145 -2.00 27.69 -4.78
CA ALA A 145 -2.24 26.79 -3.67
C ALA A 145 -0.98 25.94 -3.40
N GLU A 146 -0.57 25.85 -2.13
CA GLU A 146 0.54 25.01 -1.68
C GLU A 146 0.08 24.15 -0.49
N LEU A 147 0.44 22.89 -0.48
CA LEU A 147 0.04 21.90 0.52
C LEU A 147 1.26 21.15 1.08
N THR A 148 1.24 20.92 2.39
CA THR A 148 2.13 19.99 3.09
C THR A 148 1.41 19.40 4.30
N ALA A 149 2.01 18.45 5.01
CA ALA A 149 1.37 17.86 6.18
C ALA A 149 2.37 17.44 7.26
N THR A 150 1.89 17.33 8.50
CA THR A 150 2.40 16.43 9.52
C THR A 150 1.58 15.15 9.49
N ARG A 151 1.75 14.24 10.47
CA ARG A 151 1.03 12.95 10.45
C ARG A 151 -0.48 13.10 10.56
N ARG A 152 -0.99 14.14 11.26
CA ARG A 152 -2.41 14.34 11.55
C ARG A 152 -2.91 15.73 11.20
N VAL A 153 -2.04 16.61 10.69
CA VAL A 153 -2.40 18.00 10.40
C VAL A 153 -2.01 18.36 8.98
N GLY A 154 -2.98 18.82 8.21
CA GLY A 154 -2.76 19.42 6.90
C GLY A 154 -2.37 20.89 7.02
N PHE A 155 -1.47 21.36 6.18
CA PHE A 155 -1.05 22.75 6.08
C PHE A 155 -1.33 23.24 4.67
N HIS A 156 -2.02 24.39 4.58
CA HIS A 156 -2.31 25.09 3.34
C HIS A 156 -1.67 26.47 3.38
N ARG A 157 -1.18 26.90 2.23
CA ARG A 157 -0.79 28.29 1.97
C ARG A 157 -1.41 28.72 0.66
N TYR A 158 -2.34 29.66 0.70
CA TYR A 158 -2.99 30.23 -0.47
C TYR A 158 -2.47 31.64 -0.71
N THR A 159 -1.85 31.86 -1.86
CA THR A 159 -1.38 33.20 -2.27
C THR A 159 -2.39 33.78 -3.23
N PHE A 160 -3.06 34.84 -2.80
CA PHE A 160 -4.17 35.48 -3.50
C PHE A 160 -3.74 36.71 -4.32
N PRO A 161 -4.45 37.05 -5.42
CA PRO A 161 -4.39 38.37 -6.04
C PRO A 161 -5.09 39.41 -5.17
N ALA A 162 -5.00 40.69 -5.56
CA ALA A 162 -5.75 41.77 -4.92
C ALA A 162 -7.25 41.63 -5.23
N SER A 163 -8.09 41.46 -4.19
CA SER A 163 -9.54 41.34 -4.33
C SER A 163 -10.26 41.64 -3.01
N ASN A 164 -11.49 42.14 -3.07
CA ASN A 164 -12.41 42.21 -1.92
C ASN A 164 -13.35 41.00 -1.85
N GLU A 165 -13.21 40.06 -2.81
CA GLU A 165 -14.03 38.87 -2.95
C GLU A 165 -13.13 37.66 -3.07
N SER A 166 -12.21 37.48 -2.12
CA SER A 166 -11.42 36.25 -1.94
C SER A 166 -12.10 35.36 -0.92
N TYR A 167 -12.21 34.06 -1.22
CA TYR A 167 -12.88 33.12 -0.34
C TYR A 167 -12.05 31.85 -0.13
N ILE A 168 -12.25 31.19 1.02
CA ILE A 168 -11.91 29.78 1.23
C ILE A 168 -13.21 29.05 1.50
N LEU A 169 -13.53 28.07 0.64
CA LEU A 169 -14.69 27.21 0.77
C LEU A 169 -14.31 25.96 1.55
N PHE A 170 -15.22 25.49 2.41
CA PHE A 170 -15.25 24.16 2.98
C PHE A 170 -16.48 23.46 2.41
N ASP A 171 -16.32 22.64 1.38
CA ASP A 171 -17.41 21.83 0.83
C ASP A 171 -17.42 20.48 1.52
N LEU A 172 -18.33 20.31 2.47
CA LEU A 172 -18.47 19.09 3.26
C LEU A 172 -19.42 18.10 2.61
N GLY A 173 -20.23 18.55 1.68
CA GLY A 173 -21.15 17.72 0.91
C GLY A 173 -20.50 17.00 -0.27
N HIS A 174 -19.25 17.31 -0.58
CA HIS A 174 -18.55 16.79 -1.75
C HIS A 174 -18.15 15.33 -1.55
N PRO A 175 -18.75 14.38 -2.31
CA PRO A 175 -18.43 12.96 -2.16
C PRO A 175 -17.08 12.65 -2.79
N GLN A 176 -16.42 11.60 -2.27
CA GLN A 176 -15.12 11.17 -2.74
C GLN A 176 -15.07 9.66 -2.93
N GLY A 177 -15.08 9.21 -4.18
CA GLY A 177 -14.80 7.85 -4.59
C GLY A 177 -15.48 6.80 -3.71
N GLU A 178 -14.71 5.91 -3.20
CA GLU A 178 -15.20 4.77 -2.41
C GLU A 178 -15.57 5.10 -0.97
N SER A 179 -15.33 6.33 -0.50
CA SER A 179 -15.90 6.78 0.76
C SER A 179 -17.44 6.75 0.72
N GLY A 180 -18.01 6.65 -0.48
CA GLY A 180 -19.44 6.56 -0.72
C GLY A 180 -20.15 7.89 -0.51
N PRO A 181 -21.50 7.87 -0.41
CA PRO A 181 -22.26 9.09 -0.22
C PRO A 181 -21.99 9.72 1.14
N VAL A 182 -22.00 11.05 1.17
CA VAL A 182 -22.05 11.82 2.41
C VAL A 182 -23.45 11.66 3.00
N VAL A 183 -23.52 11.29 4.28
CA VAL A 183 -24.81 11.02 4.97
C VAL A 183 -25.12 12.01 6.08
N ASP A 184 -24.11 12.65 6.64
CA ASP A 184 -24.25 13.73 7.62
C ASP A 184 -23.03 14.65 7.61
N THR A 185 -23.22 15.95 7.88
CA THR A 185 -22.13 16.91 8.03
C THR A 185 -22.48 17.94 9.08
N HIS A 186 -21.44 18.57 9.61
CA HIS A 186 -21.55 19.72 10.49
C HIS A 186 -20.33 20.62 10.36
N ALA A 187 -20.53 21.93 10.37
CA ALA A 187 -19.45 22.90 10.54
C ALA A 187 -19.91 24.11 11.35
N GLU A 188 -18.98 24.64 12.18
CA GLU A 188 -19.19 25.85 12.95
C GLU A 188 -17.93 26.73 12.94
N TYR A 189 -18.10 28.02 12.67
CA TYR A 189 -17.04 29.02 12.81
C TYR A 189 -17.01 29.59 14.22
N MET A 190 -15.87 29.50 14.87
CA MET A 190 -15.59 29.97 16.24
C MET A 190 -14.79 31.28 16.19
N PRO A 191 -15.45 32.42 16.35
CA PRO A 191 -14.76 33.72 16.18
C PRO A 191 -13.63 33.97 17.16
N GLU A 192 -13.75 33.49 18.40
CA GLU A 192 -12.76 33.71 19.46
C GLU A 192 -11.41 33.11 19.09
N SER A 193 -11.40 31.87 18.59
CA SER A 193 -10.20 31.13 18.20
C SER A 193 -9.82 31.30 16.73
N ASN A 194 -10.70 31.92 15.91
CA ASN A 194 -10.55 31.99 14.46
C ASN A 194 -10.41 30.59 13.81
N THR A 195 -11.27 29.65 14.23
CA THR A 195 -11.27 28.26 13.75
C THR A 195 -12.61 27.88 13.14
N ILE A 196 -12.59 26.96 12.18
CA ILE A 196 -13.74 26.17 11.76
C ILE A 196 -13.60 24.77 12.32
N GLU A 197 -14.64 24.22 12.90
CA GLU A 197 -14.69 22.87 13.42
C GLU A 197 -15.89 22.12 12.86
N GLY A 198 -15.74 20.82 12.69
CA GLY A 198 -16.85 20.03 12.16
C GLY A 198 -16.50 18.58 11.89
N TRP A 199 -17.40 17.94 11.14
CA TRP A 199 -17.21 16.59 10.64
C TRP A 199 -17.93 16.38 9.31
N VAL A 200 -17.46 15.35 8.60
CA VAL A 200 -18.14 14.72 7.47
C VAL A 200 -18.34 13.25 7.83
N GLU A 201 -19.54 12.75 7.65
CA GLU A 201 -19.85 11.32 7.81
C GLU A 201 -20.25 10.74 6.46
N THR A 202 -19.62 9.62 6.11
CA THR A 202 -19.83 8.92 4.85
C THR A 202 -20.29 7.48 5.09
N TYR A 203 -20.93 6.89 4.08
CA TYR A 203 -21.29 5.49 4.05
C TYR A 203 -20.42 4.75 3.01
N PRO A 204 -19.28 4.19 3.42
CA PRO A 204 -18.33 3.60 2.48
C PRO A 204 -18.95 2.51 1.62
N THR A 205 -18.54 2.45 0.36
CA THR A 205 -19.12 1.57 -0.66
C THR A 205 -19.07 0.09 -0.24
N TYR A 206 -17.96 -0.37 0.32
CA TYR A 206 -17.87 -1.75 0.80
C TYR A 206 -18.58 -1.97 2.14
N ALA A 207 -18.69 -0.96 3.00
CA ALA A 207 -19.45 -1.08 4.24
C ALA A 207 -20.94 -1.35 3.96
N ILE A 208 -21.51 -0.86 2.85
CA ILE A 208 -22.88 -1.17 2.43
C ILE A 208 -23.10 -2.68 2.36
N SER A 209 -22.13 -3.44 1.88
CA SER A 209 -22.21 -4.89 1.77
C SER A 209 -21.63 -5.65 2.97
N CYS A 210 -20.61 -5.12 3.64
CA CYS A 210 -19.86 -5.82 4.69
C CYS A 210 -20.37 -5.55 6.10
N GLN A 211 -20.82 -4.34 6.36
CA GLN A 211 -21.30 -3.90 7.66
C GLN A 211 -22.44 -2.91 7.44
N THR A 212 -23.63 -3.42 7.13
CA THR A 212 -24.82 -2.58 6.88
C THR A 212 -25.02 -1.57 8.00
N GLY A 213 -25.10 -0.28 7.65
CA GLY A 213 -25.19 0.83 8.60
C GLY A 213 -23.86 1.29 9.17
N GLY A 214 -22.73 0.72 8.68
CA GLY A 214 -21.38 1.16 9.07
C GLY A 214 -21.00 2.48 8.42
N HIS A 215 -20.91 3.55 9.22
CA HIS A 215 -20.53 4.89 8.76
C HIS A 215 -19.14 5.27 9.28
N VAL A 216 -18.40 6.05 8.48
CA VAL A 216 -17.13 6.64 8.89
C VAL A 216 -17.32 8.12 9.10
N ARG A 217 -17.00 8.61 10.29
CA ARG A 217 -17.00 10.04 10.61
C ARG A 217 -15.60 10.60 10.69
N MET A 218 -15.35 11.64 9.92
CA MET A 218 -14.09 12.36 9.81
C MET A 218 -14.23 13.75 10.42
N HIS A 219 -13.54 13.99 11.54
CA HIS A 219 -13.59 15.25 12.27
C HIS A 219 -12.41 16.14 11.89
N PHE A 220 -12.63 17.45 11.92
CA PHE A 220 -11.58 18.44 11.65
C PHE A 220 -11.68 19.66 12.54
N VAL A 221 -10.54 20.35 12.72
CA VAL A 221 -10.41 21.70 13.27
C VAL A 221 -9.43 22.46 12.39
N ALA A 222 -9.92 23.48 11.68
CA ALA A 222 -9.13 24.33 10.80
C ALA A 222 -8.85 25.66 11.47
N GLU A 223 -7.57 25.98 11.70
CA GLU A 223 -7.09 27.26 12.25
C GLU A 223 -6.53 28.12 11.12
N LEU A 224 -6.97 29.39 11.06
CA LEU A 224 -6.52 30.36 10.05
C LEU A 224 -5.66 31.45 10.69
N ASP A 225 -4.61 31.87 9.99
CA ASP A 225 -3.75 32.99 10.44
C ASP A 225 -4.39 34.37 10.18
N LYS A 226 -5.33 34.48 9.23
CA LYS A 226 -6.08 35.68 8.93
C LYS A 226 -7.55 35.53 9.34
N ARG A 227 -8.12 36.54 10.01
CA ARG A 227 -9.56 36.60 10.30
C ARG A 227 -10.33 36.92 9.02
N PRO A 228 -11.45 36.22 8.72
CA PRO A 228 -12.31 36.59 7.62
C PRO A 228 -13.08 37.91 7.90
N ASP A 229 -13.32 38.67 6.86
CA ASP A 229 -14.18 39.88 6.90
C ASP A 229 -15.64 39.50 7.13
N SER A 230 -16.06 38.39 6.54
CA SER A 230 -17.38 37.78 6.77
C SER A 230 -17.34 36.27 6.61
N VAL A 231 -18.29 35.56 7.21
CA VAL A 231 -18.52 34.16 7.07
C VAL A 231 -19.94 33.87 6.61
N GLY A 232 -20.15 32.73 5.98
CA GLY A 232 -21.48 32.27 5.63
C GLY A 232 -21.46 30.76 5.37
N THR A 233 -22.65 30.25 5.16
CA THR A 233 -22.89 28.82 4.94
C THR A 233 -23.67 28.60 3.65
N PHE A 234 -23.69 27.38 3.19
CA PHE A 234 -24.51 26.95 2.06
C PHE A 234 -25.01 25.51 2.26
N ILE A 235 -26.11 25.22 1.61
CA ILE A 235 -26.59 23.86 1.37
C ILE A 235 -26.85 23.81 -0.14
N ASP A 236 -26.11 22.94 -0.83
CA ASP A 236 -26.04 22.87 -2.28
C ASP A 236 -25.75 24.27 -2.88
N ASP A 237 -26.68 24.86 -3.63
CA ASP A 237 -26.58 26.21 -4.24
C ASP A 237 -27.20 27.33 -3.38
N THR A 238 -27.77 27.01 -2.24
CA THR A 238 -28.46 27.96 -1.38
C THR A 238 -27.53 28.57 -0.35
N VAL A 239 -27.17 29.84 -0.52
CA VAL A 239 -26.25 30.59 0.33
C VAL A 239 -26.95 31.33 1.46
N THR A 240 -26.45 31.20 2.69
CA THR A 240 -26.86 31.97 3.87
C THR A 240 -25.67 32.80 4.38
N ARG A 241 -25.69 34.11 4.10
CA ARG A 241 -24.63 35.04 4.56
C ARG A 241 -24.74 35.28 6.06
N ASN A 242 -23.58 35.54 6.71
CA ASN A 242 -23.45 35.79 8.15
C ASN A 242 -23.93 34.64 9.05
N SER A 243 -24.14 33.44 8.49
CA SER A 243 -24.34 32.22 9.26
C SER A 243 -23.00 31.65 9.72
N LYS A 244 -22.91 31.19 10.95
CA LYS A 244 -21.69 30.61 11.54
C LYS A 244 -21.78 29.11 11.74
N THR A 245 -22.93 28.51 11.50
CA THR A 245 -23.13 27.05 11.70
C THR A 245 -24.02 26.52 10.59
N VAL A 246 -23.74 25.28 10.19
CA VAL A 246 -24.50 24.53 9.20
C VAL A 246 -24.42 23.04 9.50
N SER A 247 -25.46 22.31 9.13
CA SER A 247 -25.52 20.86 9.24
C SER A 247 -26.38 20.26 8.13
N GLY A 248 -26.14 18.99 7.83
CA GLY A 248 -26.90 18.20 6.87
C GLY A 248 -26.17 17.97 5.55
N VAL A 249 -26.70 17.04 4.78
CA VAL A 249 -26.15 16.68 3.47
C VAL A 249 -26.09 17.87 2.52
N GLY A 250 -25.02 17.99 1.73
CA GLY A 250 -24.83 19.11 0.81
C GLY A 250 -24.35 20.41 1.48
N SER A 251 -24.08 20.37 2.79
CA SER A 251 -23.69 21.60 3.51
C SER A 251 -22.21 21.93 3.32
N GLY A 252 -21.94 23.23 3.44
CA GLY A 252 -20.59 23.78 3.45
C GLY A 252 -20.53 25.17 4.06
N MET A 253 -19.32 25.71 4.16
CA MET A 253 -19.07 27.02 4.73
C MET A 253 -18.10 27.80 3.84
N PHE A 254 -18.23 29.11 3.81
CA PHE A 254 -17.28 30.01 3.16
C PHE A 254 -16.78 31.09 4.10
N LEU A 255 -15.53 31.44 3.94
CA LEU A 255 -14.85 32.56 4.61
C LEU A 255 -14.47 33.59 3.55
N GLN A 256 -14.91 34.84 3.70
CA GLN A 256 -14.58 35.92 2.80
C GLN A 256 -13.46 36.79 3.37
N PHE A 257 -12.55 37.22 2.49
CA PHE A 257 -11.40 38.05 2.81
C PHE A 257 -11.25 39.19 1.79
N SER A 258 -10.80 40.34 2.25
CA SER A 258 -10.16 41.31 1.38
C SER A 258 -8.66 41.05 1.35
N THR A 259 -8.10 40.83 0.14
CA THR A 259 -6.70 40.52 -0.06
C THR A 259 -5.99 41.57 -0.92
N THR A 260 -4.70 41.74 -0.66
CA THR A 260 -3.77 42.50 -1.50
C THR A 260 -3.00 41.56 -2.42
N GLU A 261 -2.35 42.12 -3.45
CA GLU A 261 -1.58 41.32 -4.42
C GLU A 261 -0.46 40.53 -3.74
N GLY A 262 -0.45 39.20 -3.94
CA GLY A 262 0.51 38.31 -3.35
C GLY A 262 0.29 38.02 -1.86
N GLU A 263 -0.81 38.41 -1.27
CA GLU A 263 -1.13 38.11 0.12
C GLU A 263 -1.36 36.65 0.37
N GLN A 264 -0.70 36.12 1.42
CA GLN A 264 -0.81 34.72 1.81
C GLN A 264 -1.81 34.55 2.96
N VAL A 265 -2.72 33.61 2.81
CA VAL A 265 -3.59 33.14 3.89
C VAL A 265 -3.18 31.69 4.18
N ASN A 266 -2.74 31.43 5.42
CA ASN A 266 -2.34 30.10 5.85
C ASN A 266 -3.43 29.46 6.71
N MET A 267 -3.60 28.15 6.52
CA MET A 267 -4.56 27.36 7.25
C MET A 267 -3.91 26.05 7.70
N LYS A 268 -4.17 25.64 8.95
CA LYS A 268 -3.78 24.35 9.52
C LYS A 268 -5.03 23.57 9.84
N VAL A 269 -5.13 22.33 9.40
CA VAL A 269 -6.30 21.49 9.57
C VAL A 269 -5.92 20.23 10.36
N GLY A 270 -6.25 20.21 11.65
CA GLY A 270 -6.14 19.03 12.49
C GLY A 270 -7.27 18.05 12.18
N LEU A 271 -6.91 16.75 12.07
CA LEU A 271 -7.81 15.69 11.64
C LEU A 271 -7.94 14.61 12.72
N SER A 272 -9.10 13.95 12.79
CA SER A 272 -9.34 12.82 13.69
C SER A 272 -10.51 11.97 13.22
N TYR A 273 -10.47 10.67 13.47
CA TYR A 273 -11.62 9.78 13.32
C TYR A 273 -12.47 9.72 14.60
N THR A 274 -12.01 10.27 15.72
CA THR A 274 -12.67 10.07 17.02
C THR A 274 -13.59 11.20 17.42
N SER A 275 -13.16 12.46 17.27
CA SER A 275 -13.92 13.63 17.68
C SER A 275 -13.27 14.95 17.23
N ILE A 276 -14.04 16.04 17.26
CA ILE A 276 -13.51 17.42 17.14
C ILE A 276 -12.43 17.67 18.21
N GLY A 277 -12.65 17.19 19.45
CA GLY A 277 -11.66 17.28 20.52
C GLY A 277 -10.35 16.52 20.20
N GLY A 278 -10.44 15.38 19.52
CA GLY A 278 -9.29 14.63 18.99
C GLY A 278 -8.55 15.42 17.92
N ALA A 279 -9.26 15.97 16.95
CA ALA A 279 -8.70 16.83 15.89
C ALA A 279 -7.98 18.06 16.47
N ARG A 280 -8.56 18.69 17.50
CA ARG A 280 -7.94 19.82 18.22
C ARG A 280 -6.67 19.40 18.96
N LYS A 281 -6.65 18.26 19.65
CA LYS A 281 -5.45 17.72 20.31
C LYS A 281 -4.33 17.45 19.30
N ASN A 282 -4.69 16.87 18.15
CA ASN A 282 -3.74 16.60 17.07
C ASN A 282 -3.16 17.90 16.51
N LEU A 283 -3.99 18.91 16.26
CA LEU A 283 -3.59 20.25 15.82
C LEU A 283 -2.59 20.89 16.77
N ILE A 284 -2.91 20.94 18.06
CA ILE A 284 -2.02 21.51 19.10
C ILE A 284 -0.70 20.74 19.16
N ALA A 285 -0.75 19.42 19.26
CA ALA A 285 0.44 18.60 19.45
C ALA A 285 1.41 18.64 18.25
N GLU A 286 0.88 18.75 17.03
CA GLU A 286 1.70 18.64 15.82
C GLU A 286 1.97 19.98 15.13
N ALA A 287 1.17 21.04 15.37
CA ALA A 287 1.22 22.24 14.56
C ALA A 287 1.17 23.58 15.30
N GLU A 288 0.99 23.63 16.65
CA GLU A 288 0.82 24.87 17.40
C GLU A 288 1.92 25.91 17.11
N ASP A 289 3.17 25.48 17.11
CA ASP A 289 4.36 26.30 16.93
C ASP A 289 4.98 26.27 15.52
N LYS A 290 4.29 25.68 14.51
CA LYS A 290 4.85 25.46 13.20
C LYS A 290 4.26 26.38 12.14
N THR A 291 5.13 26.95 11.33
CA THR A 291 4.76 27.57 10.06
C THR A 291 4.68 26.51 8.96
N PHE A 292 4.09 26.87 7.82
CA PHE A 292 4.08 26.03 6.61
C PHE A 292 5.50 25.55 6.25
N ASP A 293 6.49 26.43 6.23
CA ASP A 293 7.86 26.09 5.84
C ASP A 293 8.56 25.13 6.81
N ILE A 294 8.27 25.27 8.11
CA ILE A 294 8.78 24.32 9.13
C ILE A 294 8.13 22.94 8.94
N ALA A 295 6.83 22.90 8.68
CA ALA A 295 6.13 21.64 8.42
C ALA A 295 6.65 20.96 7.14
N LEU A 296 6.82 21.73 6.07
CA LEU A 296 7.38 21.25 4.80
C LEU A 296 8.80 20.70 4.96
N GLN A 297 9.67 21.40 5.68
CA GLN A 297 11.04 20.93 5.91
C GLN A 297 11.05 19.61 6.68
N ARG A 298 10.21 19.49 7.72
CA ARG A 298 10.06 18.23 8.49
C ARG A 298 9.50 17.08 7.65
N ALA A 299 8.53 17.36 6.78
CA ALA A 299 8.01 16.36 5.85
C ALA A 299 9.10 15.85 4.90
N ARG A 300 9.89 16.75 4.32
CA ARG A 300 11.04 16.39 3.46
C ARG A 300 12.09 15.59 4.21
N ASP A 301 12.43 15.97 5.44
CA ASP A 301 13.43 15.26 6.25
C ASP A 301 12.95 13.83 6.59
N GLU A 302 11.67 13.66 6.96
CA GLU A 302 11.10 12.34 7.24
C GLU A 302 11.07 11.47 5.98
N TRP A 303 10.62 12.00 4.84
CA TRP A 303 10.65 11.28 3.57
C TRP A 303 12.08 10.89 3.17
N TYR A 304 13.03 11.83 3.27
CA TYR A 304 14.44 11.54 2.98
C TYR A 304 14.98 10.41 3.86
N MET A 305 14.67 10.44 5.15
CA MET A 305 15.06 9.42 6.11
C MET A 305 14.44 8.07 5.77
N ARG A 306 13.13 8.01 5.46
CA ARG A 306 12.43 6.76 5.16
C ARG A 306 12.90 6.12 3.85
N LEU A 307 13.02 6.90 2.81
CA LEU A 307 13.55 6.42 1.52
C LEU A 307 15.01 5.97 1.64
N GLY A 308 15.78 6.61 2.50
CA GLY A 308 17.19 6.28 2.76
C GLY A 308 17.42 4.96 3.50
N PHE A 309 16.37 4.24 3.95
CA PHE A 309 16.54 2.87 4.43
C PHE A 309 16.97 1.90 3.32
N PHE A 310 16.71 2.26 2.08
CA PHE A 310 17.26 1.60 0.90
C PHE A 310 18.13 2.58 0.11
N GLU A 311 19.39 2.25 -0.08
CA GLU A 311 20.29 3.00 -0.95
C GLU A 311 20.67 2.13 -2.16
N VAL A 312 20.50 2.66 -3.37
CA VAL A 312 20.88 1.96 -4.60
C VAL A 312 21.92 2.78 -5.38
N GLU A 313 22.94 2.07 -5.87
CA GLU A 313 24.00 2.62 -6.70
C GLU A 313 24.05 1.88 -8.05
N GLY A 314 24.32 2.57 -9.14
CA GLY A 314 24.24 2.01 -10.50
C GLY A 314 22.82 2.07 -11.06
N GLY A 315 22.58 1.28 -12.11
CA GLY A 315 21.34 1.38 -12.89
C GLY A 315 21.22 2.72 -13.66
N THR A 316 20.18 2.86 -14.45
CA THR A 316 19.86 4.12 -15.11
C THR A 316 19.18 5.10 -14.14
N ARG A 317 19.02 6.38 -14.54
CA ARG A 317 18.21 7.32 -13.77
C ARG A 317 16.76 6.85 -13.72
N GLU A 318 16.24 6.33 -14.81
CA GLU A 318 14.89 5.76 -14.91
C GLU A 318 14.68 4.60 -13.91
N ASP A 319 15.63 3.64 -13.82
CA ASP A 319 15.56 2.55 -12.84
C ASP A 319 15.49 3.06 -11.41
N ARG A 320 16.25 4.11 -11.10
CA ARG A 320 16.23 4.71 -9.76
C ARG A 320 14.95 5.50 -9.50
N VAL A 321 14.39 6.18 -10.50
CA VAL A 321 13.08 6.84 -10.38
C VAL A 321 11.99 5.81 -10.12
N LYS A 322 11.92 4.73 -10.91
CA LYS A 322 10.99 3.62 -10.65
C LYS A 322 11.16 3.07 -9.23
N PHE A 323 12.40 2.87 -8.80
CA PHE A 323 12.70 2.30 -7.48
C PHE A 323 12.21 3.19 -6.32
N TYR A 324 12.58 4.46 -6.31
CA TYR A 324 12.23 5.36 -5.22
C TYR A 324 10.77 5.79 -5.26
N THR A 325 10.14 5.87 -6.43
CA THR A 325 8.69 6.09 -6.54
C THR A 325 7.90 4.87 -6.06
N ALA A 326 8.30 3.66 -6.44
CA ALA A 326 7.70 2.43 -5.93
C ALA A 326 7.84 2.33 -4.40
N LEU A 327 9.01 2.65 -3.86
CA LEU A 327 9.24 2.69 -2.40
C LEU A 327 8.39 3.78 -1.72
N TYR A 328 8.23 4.94 -2.35
CA TYR A 328 7.35 6.01 -1.86
C TYR A 328 5.90 5.52 -1.74
N HIS A 329 5.36 4.82 -2.74
CA HIS A 329 4.00 4.25 -2.69
C HIS A 329 3.83 3.23 -1.55
N VAL A 330 4.84 2.39 -1.28
CA VAL A 330 4.85 1.45 -0.14
C VAL A 330 4.59 2.14 1.20
N LEU A 331 4.92 3.42 1.31
CA LEU A 331 4.87 4.20 2.54
C LEU A 331 3.65 5.15 2.62
N LEU A 332 2.78 5.18 1.61
CA LEU A 332 1.62 6.08 1.58
C LEU A 332 0.38 5.48 2.23
N GLY A 333 -0.03 4.30 1.80
CA GLY A 333 -1.27 3.65 2.21
C GLY A 333 -1.23 3.04 3.60
N ARG A 334 -2.36 2.54 4.08
CA ARG A 334 -2.54 1.93 5.41
C ARG A 334 -2.11 2.88 6.51
N GLY A 335 -2.73 4.06 6.49
CA GLY A 335 -2.33 5.22 7.28
C GLY A 335 -2.83 5.20 8.71
N LEU A 336 -2.31 6.13 9.46
CA LEU A 336 -2.57 6.32 10.87
C LEU A 336 -4.06 6.59 11.14
N ALA A 337 -4.64 5.84 12.07
CA ALA A 337 -6.04 5.97 12.48
C ALA A 337 -6.22 6.41 13.94
N SER A 338 -5.14 6.48 14.72
CA SER A 338 -5.20 6.95 16.10
C SER A 338 -4.77 8.40 16.28
N ASP A 339 -5.39 9.09 17.22
CA ASP A 339 -5.00 10.42 17.70
C ASP A 339 -3.67 10.39 18.45
N VAL A 340 -3.10 11.57 18.75
CA VAL A 340 -1.82 11.69 19.47
C VAL A 340 -1.86 11.06 20.86
N ASP A 341 -3.03 11.00 21.50
CA ASP A 341 -3.22 10.35 22.79
C ASP A 341 -3.49 8.85 22.66
N GLY A 342 -3.57 8.32 21.44
CA GLY A 342 -3.82 6.91 21.14
C GLY A 342 -5.30 6.52 21.11
N SER A 343 -6.22 7.48 21.14
CA SER A 343 -7.63 7.22 20.90
C SER A 343 -7.87 6.83 19.43
N TYR A 344 -8.76 5.87 19.16
CA TYR A 344 -9.14 5.45 17.81
C TYR A 344 -10.58 4.92 17.78
N CYS A 345 -11.20 4.85 16.61
CA CYS A 345 -12.49 4.23 16.42
C CYS A 345 -12.33 2.71 16.29
N ALA A 346 -13.06 1.96 17.11
CA ALA A 346 -13.04 0.50 17.11
C ALA A 346 -14.28 -0.14 16.47
N ASP A 347 -15.35 0.61 16.35
CA ASP A 347 -16.60 0.18 15.74
C ASP A 347 -17.58 1.37 15.65
N MET A 348 -18.07 1.71 14.49
CA MET A 348 -19.16 2.68 14.25
C MET A 348 -19.12 3.89 15.21
N ASN A 349 -18.03 4.65 15.20
CA ASN A 349 -17.82 5.79 16.10
C ASN A 349 -17.61 5.45 17.59
N ARG A 350 -17.51 4.18 17.96
CA ARG A 350 -17.14 3.77 19.31
C ARG A 350 -15.64 4.00 19.54
N VAL A 351 -15.32 5.02 20.31
CA VAL A 351 -13.95 5.41 20.60
C VAL A 351 -13.35 4.54 21.71
N VAL A 352 -12.16 4.05 21.50
CA VAL A 352 -11.36 3.28 22.44
C VAL A 352 -9.93 3.82 22.52
N GLN A 353 -9.13 3.28 23.43
CA GLN A 353 -7.76 3.73 23.71
C GLN A 353 -6.77 2.59 23.49
N VAL A 354 -5.74 2.80 22.69
CA VAL A 354 -4.61 1.87 22.68
C VAL A 354 -3.93 1.82 24.08
N PRO A 355 -3.31 0.70 24.46
CA PRO A 355 -2.63 0.61 25.74
C PRO A 355 -1.60 1.72 25.95
N LEU A 356 -1.63 2.38 27.10
CA LEU A 356 -0.66 3.40 27.47
C LEU A 356 0.53 2.80 28.24
N ASN A 357 1.68 3.44 28.15
CA ASN A 357 2.84 3.16 28.98
C ASN A 357 2.73 3.89 30.33
N GLU A 358 3.68 3.69 31.23
CA GLU A 358 3.74 4.31 32.58
C GLU A 358 3.78 5.86 32.55
N LYS A 359 4.13 6.45 31.42
CA LYS A 359 4.15 7.90 31.20
C LYS A 359 2.86 8.42 30.55
N GLY A 360 1.82 7.58 30.41
CA GLY A 360 0.56 7.94 29.76
C GLY A 360 0.67 8.13 28.25
N ARG A 361 1.70 7.60 27.58
CA ARG A 361 1.86 7.68 26.12
C ARG A 361 1.41 6.38 25.45
N PRO A 362 0.83 6.45 24.27
CA PRO A 362 0.48 5.27 23.49
C PRO A 362 1.68 4.33 23.32
N ARG A 363 1.45 3.02 23.49
CA ARG A 363 2.50 1.99 23.29
C ARG A 363 2.72 1.65 21.82
N HIS A 364 1.75 1.92 20.98
CA HIS A 364 1.79 1.76 19.52
C HIS A 364 0.81 2.73 18.87
N HIS A 365 0.88 2.84 17.57
CA HIS A 365 -0.11 3.52 16.76
C HIS A 365 -1.16 2.52 16.27
N HIS A 366 -2.41 2.98 16.06
CA HIS A 366 -3.43 2.22 15.35
C HIS A 366 -3.48 2.71 13.91
N TYR A 367 -3.52 1.78 12.96
CA TYR A 367 -3.53 2.04 11.53
C TYR A 367 -4.80 1.48 10.89
N ASN A 368 -5.36 2.21 9.92
CA ASN A 368 -6.31 1.65 8.97
C ASN A 368 -5.64 0.60 8.10
N THR A 369 -6.41 -0.23 7.46
CA THR A 369 -5.89 -1.18 6.50
C THR A 369 -6.79 -1.24 5.28
N ASP A 370 -6.18 -1.40 4.15
CA ASP A 370 -6.81 -1.85 2.93
C ASP A 370 -6.92 -3.37 2.94
N GLY A 371 -7.58 -3.92 1.95
CA GLY A 371 -7.49 -5.31 1.64
C GLY A 371 -6.02 -5.76 1.63
N VAL A 372 -5.72 -6.82 2.39
CA VAL A 372 -4.35 -7.33 2.50
C VAL A 372 -4.04 -8.44 1.50
N TRP A 373 -4.88 -8.58 0.49
CA TRP A 373 -4.75 -9.59 -0.56
C TRP A 373 -3.40 -9.50 -1.26
N GLY A 374 -2.61 -10.57 -1.18
CA GLY A 374 -1.26 -10.61 -1.74
C GLY A 374 -0.21 -9.75 -1.05
N GLY A 375 -0.55 -8.90 -0.07
CA GLY A 375 0.40 -8.06 0.67
C GLY A 375 1.51 -8.84 1.37
N PHE A 376 1.29 -10.11 1.64
CA PHE A 376 2.25 -11.02 2.23
C PHE A 376 3.41 -11.41 1.29
N TRP A 377 3.34 -11.18 -0.02
CA TRP A 377 4.43 -11.61 -0.91
C TRP A 377 5.62 -10.66 -0.97
N ASN A 378 5.39 -9.36 -0.88
CA ASN A 378 6.48 -8.40 -1.03
C ASN A 378 6.45 -7.32 0.03
N LEU A 379 5.24 -6.80 0.27
CA LEU A 379 5.04 -5.63 1.11
C LEU A 379 5.48 -5.91 2.55
N THR A 380 5.05 -7.03 3.13
CA THR A 380 5.40 -7.41 4.50
C THR A 380 6.87 -7.80 4.65
N GLN A 381 7.50 -8.41 3.64
CA GLN A 381 8.94 -8.68 3.65
C GLN A 381 9.76 -7.40 3.62
N LEU A 382 9.34 -6.44 2.81
CA LEU A 382 9.97 -5.12 2.75
C LEU A 382 9.84 -4.39 4.08
N TRP A 383 8.64 -4.42 4.71
CA TRP A 383 8.44 -3.85 6.04
C TRP A 383 9.27 -4.57 7.10
N ALA A 384 9.34 -5.90 7.06
CA ALA A 384 10.17 -6.66 7.99
C ALA A 384 11.64 -6.26 7.89
N LEU A 385 12.18 -6.07 6.69
CA LEU A 385 13.58 -5.70 6.48
C LEU A 385 13.89 -4.27 6.92
N ALA A 386 13.10 -3.29 6.50
CA ALA A 386 13.44 -1.87 6.65
C ALA A 386 12.55 -1.08 7.61
N TYR A 387 11.30 -1.52 7.82
CA TYR A 387 10.30 -0.81 8.63
C TYR A 387 9.63 -1.69 9.69
N PRO A 388 10.41 -2.47 10.48
CA PRO A 388 9.84 -3.46 11.41
C PRO A 388 9.00 -2.85 12.53
N GLU A 389 9.23 -1.58 12.91
CA GLU A 389 8.39 -0.89 13.88
C GLU A 389 6.98 -0.63 13.33
N TYR A 390 6.87 -0.21 12.07
CA TYR A 390 5.58 -0.05 11.41
C TYR A 390 4.86 -1.39 11.30
N TYR A 391 5.53 -2.44 10.81
CA TYR A 391 4.93 -3.78 10.68
C TYR A 391 4.42 -4.31 12.02
N ARG A 392 5.20 -4.15 13.11
CA ARG A 392 4.76 -4.49 14.47
C ARG A 392 3.50 -3.75 14.87
N ASP A 393 3.46 -2.43 14.68
CA ASP A 393 2.33 -1.61 15.08
C ASP A 393 1.08 -1.90 14.20
N TYR A 394 1.29 -2.22 12.92
CA TYR A 394 0.24 -2.69 12.01
C TYR A 394 -0.40 -4.01 12.51
N VAL A 395 0.41 -4.99 12.91
CA VAL A 395 -0.09 -6.24 13.52
C VAL A 395 -0.84 -5.96 14.83
N LYS A 396 -0.35 -5.04 15.65
CA LYS A 396 -1.04 -4.63 16.88
C LYS A 396 -2.40 -4.01 16.59
N SER A 397 -2.53 -3.23 15.53
CA SER A 397 -3.82 -2.68 15.08
C SER A 397 -4.81 -3.80 14.74
N ALA A 398 -4.36 -4.81 14.00
CA ALA A 398 -5.18 -5.98 13.69
C ALA A 398 -5.59 -6.77 14.95
N LEU A 399 -4.70 -6.90 15.94
CA LEU A 399 -5.03 -7.56 17.21
C LEU A 399 -5.96 -6.71 18.09
N ASP A 400 -5.83 -5.38 18.05
CA ASP A 400 -6.77 -4.48 18.72
C ASP A 400 -8.17 -4.57 18.09
N PHE A 401 -8.24 -4.65 16.76
CA PHE A 401 -9.48 -4.89 16.05
C PHE A 401 -10.09 -6.25 16.47
N TYR A 402 -9.31 -7.33 16.50
CA TYR A 402 -9.74 -8.64 16.96
C TYR A 402 -10.29 -8.60 18.41
N ARG A 403 -9.61 -7.91 19.34
CA ARG A 403 -10.09 -7.74 20.72
C ARG A 403 -11.47 -7.06 20.79
N ASN A 404 -11.70 -6.09 19.91
CA ASN A 404 -12.93 -5.30 19.89
C ASN A 404 -14.09 -5.98 19.18
N ARG A 405 -13.81 -6.79 18.14
CA ARG A 405 -14.81 -7.37 17.23
C ARG A 405 -14.89 -8.90 17.33
N GLY A 406 -13.88 -9.56 17.88
CA GLY A 406 -13.83 -11.02 18.00
C GLY A 406 -13.37 -11.76 16.75
N TRP A 407 -13.07 -11.05 15.64
CA TRP A 407 -12.55 -11.57 14.38
C TRP A 407 -11.46 -10.65 13.85
N LEU A 408 -10.50 -11.21 13.08
CA LEU A 408 -9.60 -10.40 12.25
C LEU A 408 -10.39 -9.81 11.09
N HIS A 409 -9.96 -8.66 10.62
CA HIS A 409 -10.55 -8.01 9.44
C HIS A 409 -9.88 -8.49 8.14
N ASP A 410 -10.60 -8.28 7.05
CA ASP A 410 -10.06 -8.32 5.70
C ASP A 410 -9.53 -6.94 5.28
N GLY A 411 -10.34 -5.90 5.52
CA GLY A 411 -10.01 -4.50 5.45
C GLY A 411 -10.69 -3.73 6.56
N GLU A 412 -10.12 -2.57 6.93
CA GLU A 412 -10.62 -1.70 8.00
C GLU A 412 -10.52 -0.23 7.59
N ALA A 413 -11.64 0.48 7.69
CA ALA A 413 -11.72 1.93 7.56
C ALA A 413 -12.29 2.54 8.85
N ALA A 414 -11.43 3.10 9.70
CA ALA A 414 -11.80 3.74 10.96
C ALA A 414 -12.76 2.87 11.82
N GLY A 415 -12.41 1.59 12.00
CA GLY A 415 -13.18 0.63 12.78
C GLY A 415 -14.35 -0.04 12.06
N ILE A 416 -14.59 0.27 10.79
CA ILE A 416 -15.60 -0.36 9.96
C ILE A 416 -14.97 -1.48 9.14
N TYR A 417 -15.64 -2.63 9.05
CA TYR A 417 -15.22 -3.67 8.10
C TYR A 417 -15.40 -3.19 6.66
N THR A 418 -14.37 -3.38 5.87
CA THR A 418 -14.39 -3.08 4.44
C THR A 418 -13.88 -4.32 3.70
N ASN A 419 -14.71 -5.37 3.69
CA ASN A 419 -14.35 -6.63 3.06
C ASN A 419 -14.06 -6.42 1.57
N GLY A 420 -12.85 -6.78 1.18
CA GLY A 420 -12.48 -6.86 -0.22
C GLY A 420 -12.66 -8.27 -0.75
N VAL A 421 -11.57 -9.02 -0.85
CA VAL A 421 -11.47 -10.21 -1.69
C VAL A 421 -10.92 -11.44 -0.97
N GLN A 422 -10.68 -11.37 0.34
CA GLN A 422 -9.82 -12.34 1.02
C GLN A 422 -10.53 -13.32 1.93
N THR A 423 -9.74 -14.31 2.32
CA THR A 423 -10.09 -15.38 3.25
C THR A 423 -9.55 -15.08 4.65
N ASN A 424 -8.27 -15.35 4.93
CA ASN A 424 -7.60 -15.07 6.22
C ASN A 424 -6.17 -14.53 6.03
N PHE A 425 -5.95 -13.59 5.11
CA PHE A 425 -4.60 -13.09 4.87
C PHE A 425 -4.04 -12.21 5.99
N MET A 426 -4.91 -11.58 6.78
CA MET A 426 -4.44 -10.92 8.01
C MET A 426 -3.84 -11.92 8.99
N GLY A 427 -4.44 -13.11 9.15
CA GLY A 427 -3.86 -14.21 9.94
C GLY A 427 -2.49 -14.64 9.41
N LEU A 428 -2.36 -14.75 8.08
CA LEU A 428 -1.10 -15.09 7.41
C LEU A 428 -0.02 -14.02 7.66
N ILE A 429 -0.37 -12.73 7.55
CA ILE A 429 0.52 -11.60 7.85
C ILE A 429 0.97 -11.62 9.32
N ILE A 430 0.09 -11.95 10.25
CA ILE A 430 0.41 -12.09 11.68
C ILE A 430 1.39 -13.27 11.89
N CYS A 431 1.15 -14.42 11.25
CA CYS A 431 2.07 -15.56 11.31
C CYS A 431 3.47 -15.21 10.77
N ALA A 432 3.55 -14.49 9.65
CA ALA A 432 4.81 -14.00 9.11
C ALA A 432 5.51 -13.04 10.07
N ALA A 433 4.79 -12.10 10.67
CA ALA A 433 5.35 -11.19 11.68
C ALA A 433 5.93 -11.93 12.90
N HIS A 434 5.27 -13.01 13.33
CA HIS A 434 5.80 -13.88 14.38
C HIS A 434 7.14 -14.51 13.97
N ASN A 435 7.23 -15.06 12.77
CA ASN A 435 8.44 -15.70 12.24
C ASN A 435 9.60 -14.70 12.03
N TYR A 436 9.28 -13.43 11.74
CA TYR A 436 10.26 -12.33 11.72
C TYR A 436 10.66 -11.83 13.12
N GLY A 437 10.00 -12.31 14.21
CA GLY A 437 10.25 -11.90 15.59
C GLY A 437 9.74 -10.51 15.93
N LEU A 438 8.64 -10.07 15.31
CA LEU A 438 8.06 -8.73 15.46
C LEU A 438 6.89 -8.67 16.44
N ILE A 439 6.36 -9.82 16.91
CA ILE A 439 5.27 -9.86 17.89
C ILE A 439 5.85 -9.90 19.31
N ASP A 440 5.38 -8.99 20.17
CA ASP A 440 5.77 -8.99 21.58
C ASP A 440 5.30 -10.30 22.26
N GLU A 441 6.12 -10.91 23.11
CA GLU A 441 5.83 -12.23 23.74
C GLU A 441 4.44 -12.31 24.39
N LYS A 442 4.00 -11.24 25.04
CA LYS A 442 2.67 -11.17 25.70
C LYS A 442 1.49 -11.19 24.72
N ASP A 443 1.70 -10.78 23.45
CA ASP A 443 0.69 -10.72 22.41
C ASP A 443 0.64 -12.02 21.58
N ILE A 444 1.63 -12.90 21.69
CA ILE A 444 1.73 -14.17 20.95
C ILE A 444 0.50 -15.08 21.15
N PRO A 445 -0.02 -15.30 22.38
CA PRO A 445 -1.19 -16.17 22.56
C PRO A 445 -2.43 -15.63 21.82
N LEU A 446 -2.67 -14.31 21.87
CA LEU A 446 -3.79 -13.69 21.17
C LEU A 446 -3.60 -13.72 19.64
N ALA A 447 -2.38 -13.48 19.17
CA ALA A 447 -2.04 -13.53 17.75
C ALA A 447 -2.32 -14.93 17.16
N TYR A 448 -1.91 -15.97 17.89
CA TYR A 448 -2.18 -17.35 17.51
C TYR A 448 -3.67 -17.68 17.52
N GLU A 449 -4.38 -17.32 18.61
CA GLU A 449 -5.83 -17.50 18.73
C GLU A 449 -6.58 -16.85 17.56
N ALA A 450 -6.24 -15.60 17.24
CA ALA A 450 -6.89 -14.84 16.18
C ALA A 450 -6.67 -15.48 14.79
N ALA A 451 -5.42 -15.88 14.47
CA ALA A 451 -5.12 -16.56 13.21
C ALA A 451 -5.86 -17.89 13.10
N LEU A 452 -5.79 -18.73 14.13
CA LEU A 452 -6.48 -20.04 14.17
C LEU A 452 -8.00 -19.91 14.06
N LYS A 453 -8.61 -18.95 14.77
CA LYS A 453 -10.04 -18.70 14.73
C LYS A 453 -10.49 -18.28 13.31
N ASN A 454 -9.75 -17.40 12.67
CA ASN A 454 -10.09 -16.97 11.31
C ASN A 454 -9.90 -18.09 10.26
N ASP A 455 -8.97 -19.04 10.47
CA ASP A 455 -8.84 -20.21 9.59
C ASP A 455 -9.95 -21.23 9.79
N MET A 456 -10.25 -21.56 11.03
CA MET A 456 -11.06 -22.74 11.39
C MET A 456 -12.45 -22.39 11.89
N GLY A 457 -12.69 -21.14 12.31
CA GLY A 457 -13.98 -20.70 12.82
C GLY A 457 -14.91 -20.26 11.69
N TRP A 458 -16.20 -20.59 11.80
CA TRP A 458 -17.22 -20.18 10.82
C TRP A 458 -18.56 -19.81 11.48
N GLU A 459 -18.78 -20.26 12.71
CA GLU A 459 -19.97 -19.89 13.47
C GLU A 459 -19.87 -18.42 13.92
N ASP A 460 -20.97 -17.70 13.81
CA ASP A 460 -21.08 -16.29 14.20
C ASP A 460 -19.99 -15.36 13.58
N ARG A 461 -19.47 -15.75 12.42
CA ARG A 461 -18.47 -14.94 11.72
C ARG A 461 -19.09 -13.64 11.22
N ASP A 462 -18.47 -12.50 11.55
CA ASP A 462 -18.80 -11.21 10.95
C ASP A 462 -18.48 -11.21 9.45
N PHE A 463 -19.35 -10.62 8.64
CA PHE A 463 -19.18 -10.65 7.18
C PHE A 463 -17.84 -10.06 6.72
N GLY A 464 -17.41 -8.94 7.27
CA GLY A 464 -16.13 -8.32 6.93
C GLY A 464 -14.86 -9.03 7.43
N SER A 465 -14.99 -10.19 8.10
CA SER A 465 -13.88 -10.92 8.71
C SER A 465 -13.36 -12.10 7.89
N GLY A 466 -13.48 -12.05 6.59
CA GLY A 466 -13.16 -13.14 5.67
C GLY A 466 -14.42 -13.72 5.03
N ARG A 467 -14.46 -15.04 4.77
CA ARG A 467 -15.54 -15.65 3.99
C ARG A 467 -16.39 -16.61 4.79
N TYR A 468 -17.70 -16.54 4.64
CA TYR A 468 -18.64 -17.48 5.25
C TYR A 468 -18.54 -18.90 4.69
N ASP A 469 -18.02 -19.03 3.48
CA ASP A 469 -17.86 -20.31 2.79
C ASP A 469 -16.77 -21.21 3.40
N ASN A 470 -15.93 -20.70 4.32
CA ASN A 470 -14.90 -21.49 4.97
C ASN A 470 -15.48 -22.66 5.80
N ARG A 471 -16.76 -22.64 6.13
CA ARG A 471 -17.44 -23.79 6.71
C ARG A 471 -17.20 -25.06 5.91
N TYR A 472 -17.35 -24.97 4.59
CA TYR A 472 -17.12 -26.12 3.69
C TYR A 472 -15.65 -26.56 3.70
N PHE A 473 -14.73 -25.61 3.75
CA PHE A 473 -13.31 -25.92 3.88
C PHE A 473 -13.02 -26.72 5.16
N VAL A 474 -13.60 -26.34 6.30
CA VAL A 474 -13.44 -27.04 7.58
C VAL A 474 -14.11 -28.41 7.57
N GLU A 475 -15.34 -28.53 7.02
CA GLU A 475 -16.12 -29.76 7.03
C GLU A 475 -15.61 -30.81 6.04
N GLN A 476 -15.17 -30.42 4.83
CA GLN A 476 -14.83 -31.36 3.74
C GLN A 476 -13.47 -31.13 3.07
N GLY A 477 -12.75 -30.08 3.46
CA GLY A 477 -11.41 -29.77 2.95
C GLY A 477 -11.37 -28.90 1.69
N TYR A 478 -12.51 -28.57 1.12
CA TYR A 478 -12.61 -27.64 -0.03
C TYR A 478 -13.95 -26.89 -0.01
N ILE A 479 -14.00 -25.78 -0.72
CA ILE A 479 -15.19 -24.96 -0.90
C ILE A 479 -15.80 -25.29 -2.28
N PRO A 480 -17.07 -25.71 -2.35
CA PRO A 480 -17.69 -26.08 -3.64
C PRO A 480 -17.97 -24.88 -4.54
N LEU A 481 -18.07 -25.12 -5.84
CA LEU A 481 -18.56 -24.15 -6.79
C LEU A 481 -20.07 -23.99 -6.63
N LYS A 482 -20.48 -22.95 -5.94
CA LYS A 482 -21.88 -22.59 -5.80
C LYS A 482 -21.99 -21.09 -5.50
N ASP A 483 -23.18 -20.54 -5.75
CA ASP A 483 -23.46 -19.16 -5.37
C ASP A 483 -23.72 -19.07 -3.86
N PHE A 484 -22.88 -18.32 -3.18
CA PHE A 484 -23.05 -17.98 -1.77
C PHE A 484 -23.74 -16.64 -1.64
N VAL A 485 -24.84 -16.60 -0.90
CA VAL A 485 -25.56 -15.37 -0.53
C VAL A 485 -25.16 -15.00 0.88
N TYR A 486 -24.63 -13.81 1.06
CA TYR A 486 -24.19 -13.33 2.36
C TYR A 486 -25.37 -12.78 3.17
N PRO A 487 -25.57 -13.25 4.40
CA PRO A 487 -26.57 -12.68 5.31
C PRO A 487 -26.23 -11.22 5.62
N GLY A 488 -27.17 -10.31 5.35
CA GLY A 488 -26.98 -8.86 5.60
C GLY A 488 -26.15 -8.13 4.53
N GLY A 489 -25.61 -8.84 3.58
CA GLY A 489 -25.06 -8.23 2.37
C GLY A 489 -26.18 -7.83 1.40
N ALA A 490 -26.00 -6.74 0.66
CA ALA A 490 -26.99 -6.22 -0.30
C ALA A 490 -27.21 -7.14 -1.53
N GLY A 491 -27.46 -8.43 -1.29
CA GLY A 491 -27.66 -9.45 -2.34
C GLY A 491 -26.36 -9.89 -3.04
N TRP A 492 -25.21 -9.61 -2.45
CA TRP A 492 -23.93 -10.06 -2.97
C TRP A 492 -23.85 -11.58 -2.98
N THR A 493 -23.57 -12.14 -4.15
CA THR A 493 -23.27 -13.55 -4.34
C THR A 493 -21.87 -13.68 -4.91
N HIS A 494 -21.15 -14.73 -4.53
CA HIS A 494 -19.93 -15.13 -5.20
C HIS A 494 -19.87 -16.66 -5.33
N ASN A 495 -19.04 -17.14 -6.25
CA ASN A 495 -18.84 -18.56 -6.49
C ASN A 495 -17.34 -18.87 -6.67
N PHE A 496 -16.49 -18.36 -5.79
CA PHE A 496 -15.03 -18.41 -5.90
C PHE A 496 -14.42 -19.59 -5.12
N GLY A 497 -15.16 -20.69 -4.97
CA GLY A 497 -14.79 -21.80 -4.11
C GLY A 497 -13.41 -22.37 -4.33
N ALA A 498 -12.93 -22.43 -5.58
CA ALA A 498 -11.58 -22.94 -5.85
C ALA A 498 -10.49 -21.99 -5.35
N SER A 499 -10.55 -20.70 -5.70
CA SER A 499 -9.55 -19.74 -5.19
C SER A 499 -9.57 -19.63 -3.67
N HIS A 500 -10.76 -19.56 -3.03
CA HIS A 500 -10.87 -19.53 -1.58
C HIS A 500 -10.31 -20.80 -0.91
N THR A 501 -10.51 -21.98 -1.51
CA THR A 501 -9.87 -23.22 -1.03
C THR A 501 -8.35 -23.12 -1.05
N LEU A 502 -7.77 -22.63 -2.13
CA LEU A 502 -6.32 -22.47 -2.26
C LEU A 502 -5.77 -21.46 -1.24
N GLU A 503 -6.48 -20.36 -1.03
CA GLU A 503 -6.11 -19.31 -0.07
C GLU A 503 -6.17 -19.82 1.37
N TYR A 504 -7.26 -20.51 1.77
CA TYR A 504 -7.33 -21.14 3.10
C TYR A 504 -6.30 -22.26 3.27
N THR A 505 -5.96 -22.98 2.22
CA THR A 505 -4.88 -23.96 2.22
C THR A 505 -3.55 -23.32 2.60
N PHE A 506 -3.22 -22.18 2.01
CA PHE A 506 -2.00 -21.44 2.32
C PHE A 506 -2.05 -20.81 3.72
N SER A 507 -3.18 -20.24 4.11
CA SER A 507 -3.37 -19.69 5.45
C SER A 507 -3.23 -20.78 6.54
N ALA A 508 -3.82 -21.97 6.33
CA ALA A 508 -3.68 -23.11 7.22
C ALA A 508 -2.20 -23.55 7.37
N TYR A 509 -1.42 -23.52 6.28
CA TYR A 509 0.03 -23.75 6.38
C TYR A 509 0.71 -22.70 7.27
N ALA A 510 0.43 -21.42 7.07
CA ALA A 510 1.01 -20.35 7.88
C ALA A 510 0.72 -20.55 9.38
N THR A 511 -0.55 -20.82 9.71
CA THR A 511 -0.99 -21.06 11.09
C THR A 511 -0.41 -22.38 11.64
N SER A 512 -0.16 -23.41 10.79
CA SER A 512 0.52 -24.63 11.19
C SER A 512 1.97 -24.37 11.64
N GLN A 513 2.69 -23.51 10.92
CA GLN A 513 4.05 -23.13 11.29
C GLN A 513 4.07 -22.34 12.61
N PHE A 514 3.06 -21.50 12.83
CA PHE A 514 2.89 -20.82 14.11
C PHE A 514 2.61 -21.82 15.24
N ALA A 515 1.69 -22.78 15.05
CA ALA A 515 1.41 -23.85 16.01
C ALA A 515 2.69 -24.64 16.34
N LYS A 516 3.45 -25.05 15.32
CA LYS A 516 4.72 -25.78 15.48
C LYS A 516 5.72 -24.99 16.32
N SER A 517 5.87 -23.67 16.07
CA SER A 517 6.77 -22.81 16.84
C SER A 517 6.39 -22.70 18.32
N LEU A 518 5.11 -22.91 18.65
CA LEU A 518 4.57 -22.88 20.02
C LEU A 518 4.49 -24.28 20.66
N GLY A 519 4.92 -25.33 19.96
CA GLY A 519 4.83 -26.72 20.45
C GLY A 519 3.40 -27.28 20.53
N LYS A 520 2.46 -26.72 19.77
CA LYS A 520 1.05 -27.16 19.68
C LYS A 520 0.90 -28.25 18.64
N GLU A 521 1.35 -29.46 18.98
CA GLU A 521 1.48 -30.57 18.03
C GLU A 521 0.15 -31.05 17.42
N ASP A 522 -0.96 -31.01 18.18
CA ASP A 522 -2.26 -31.44 17.66
C ASP A 522 -2.80 -30.44 16.64
N ASP A 523 -2.69 -29.14 16.93
CA ASP A 523 -3.06 -28.08 16.00
C ASP A 523 -2.16 -28.11 14.76
N TYR A 524 -0.85 -28.32 14.93
CA TYR A 524 0.11 -28.45 13.82
C TYR A 524 -0.30 -29.58 12.87
N ARG A 525 -0.61 -30.77 13.42
CA ARG A 525 -1.04 -31.93 12.60
C ARG A 525 -2.38 -31.69 11.90
N MET A 526 -3.34 -31.09 12.59
CA MET A 526 -4.63 -30.74 12.02
C MET A 526 -4.47 -29.75 10.86
N LEU A 527 -3.78 -28.63 11.09
CA LEU A 527 -3.60 -27.58 10.10
C LEU A 527 -2.76 -28.04 8.89
N THR A 528 -1.74 -28.90 9.12
CA THR A 528 -0.95 -29.50 8.02
C THR A 528 -1.82 -30.36 7.08
N ARG A 529 -2.86 -31.02 7.63
CA ARG A 529 -3.84 -31.73 6.79
C ARG A 529 -4.58 -30.77 5.87
N TYR A 530 -5.07 -29.62 6.41
CA TYR A 530 -5.73 -28.59 5.61
C TYR A 530 -4.78 -27.91 4.63
N ALA A 531 -3.52 -27.75 4.98
CA ALA A 531 -2.49 -27.24 4.06
C ALA A 531 -2.25 -28.11 2.81
N ASN A 532 -2.75 -29.34 2.81
CA ASN A 532 -2.75 -30.23 1.63
C ASN A 532 -4.03 -30.16 0.80
N SER A 533 -5.00 -29.30 1.15
CA SER A 533 -6.31 -29.27 0.48
C SER A 533 -6.26 -28.83 -0.98
N TYR A 534 -5.22 -28.10 -1.41
CA TYR A 534 -5.04 -27.75 -2.83
C TYR A 534 -5.02 -29.00 -3.73
N LYS A 535 -4.54 -30.14 -3.22
CA LYS A 535 -4.50 -31.44 -3.93
C LYS A 535 -5.89 -31.96 -4.29
N LEU A 536 -6.91 -31.58 -3.50
CA LEU A 536 -8.31 -32.00 -3.77
C LEU A 536 -8.88 -31.32 -5.03
N LEU A 537 -8.35 -30.16 -5.39
CA LEU A 537 -8.81 -29.42 -6.57
C LEU A 537 -8.01 -29.74 -7.84
N TYR A 538 -6.89 -30.45 -7.72
CA TYR A 538 -6.11 -30.83 -8.92
C TYR A 538 -6.81 -31.96 -9.66
N ASP A 539 -7.17 -31.71 -10.94
CA ASP A 539 -7.73 -32.74 -11.81
C ASP A 539 -6.65 -33.32 -12.74
N PRO A 540 -6.16 -34.51 -12.46
CA PRO A 540 -5.09 -35.13 -13.26
C PRO A 540 -5.49 -35.44 -14.70
N SER A 541 -6.78 -35.49 -15.01
CA SER A 541 -7.27 -35.75 -16.38
C SER A 541 -7.04 -34.60 -17.34
N ILE A 542 -6.97 -33.35 -16.78
CA ILE A 542 -6.70 -32.13 -17.54
C ILE A 542 -5.39 -31.47 -17.11
N GLY A 543 -4.84 -31.85 -15.93
CA GLY A 543 -3.60 -31.29 -15.37
C GLY A 543 -3.69 -29.88 -14.82
N TYR A 544 -4.86 -29.43 -14.38
CA TYR A 544 -5.10 -28.10 -13.83
C TYR A 544 -5.93 -28.17 -12.55
N ILE A 545 -5.90 -27.11 -11.75
CA ILE A 545 -6.88 -26.88 -10.69
C ILE A 545 -8.26 -26.69 -11.34
N ARG A 546 -9.24 -27.44 -10.82
CA ARG A 546 -10.64 -27.43 -11.27
C ARG A 546 -11.57 -27.36 -10.08
N PRO A 547 -12.59 -26.48 -10.12
CA PRO A 547 -13.58 -26.41 -9.05
C PRO A 547 -14.33 -27.72 -8.87
N ARG A 548 -14.80 -27.99 -7.63
CA ARG A 548 -15.67 -29.12 -7.31
C ARG A 548 -17.07 -28.66 -6.95
N GLU A 549 -18.04 -29.51 -7.28
CA GLU A 549 -19.43 -29.37 -6.84
C GLU A 549 -19.61 -29.84 -5.38
N GLU A 550 -20.76 -29.57 -4.77
CA GLU A 550 -21.07 -30.01 -3.37
C GLU A 550 -21.03 -31.54 -3.21
N ASN A 551 -21.32 -32.30 -4.26
CA ASN A 551 -21.24 -33.76 -4.26
C ASN A 551 -19.82 -34.34 -4.36
N GLY A 552 -18.81 -33.50 -4.45
CA GLY A 552 -17.41 -33.88 -4.58
C GLY A 552 -16.92 -34.16 -6.00
N GLU A 553 -17.78 -34.06 -7.00
CA GLU A 553 -17.38 -34.23 -8.40
C GLU A 553 -16.74 -32.95 -8.94
N PHE A 554 -15.87 -33.06 -9.93
CA PHE A 554 -15.37 -31.91 -10.65
C PHE A 554 -16.47 -31.25 -11.49
N THR A 555 -16.52 -29.90 -11.47
CA THR A 555 -17.45 -29.11 -12.26
C THR A 555 -17.42 -29.55 -13.75
N PRO A 556 -18.57 -29.90 -14.37
CA PRO A 556 -18.61 -30.25 -15.80
C PRO A 556 -18.27 -29.05 -16.70
N ASP A 557 -17.96 -29.30 -17.96
CA ASP A 557 -17.71 -28.27 -18.98
C ASP A 557 -16.78 -27.13 -18.54
N TYR A 558 -15.65 -27.51 -17.94
CA TYR A 558 -14.69 -26.59 -17.39
C TYR A 558 -13.69 -26.10 -18.44
N ASP A 559 -13.62 -24.78 -18.58
CA ASP A 559 -12.57 -24.06 -19.31
C ASP A 559 -11.63 -23.36 -18.32
N TYR A 560 -10.39 -23.82 -18.22
CA TYR A 560 -9.40 -23.27 -17.29
C TYR A 560 -8.94 -21.85 -17.64
N MET A 561 -9.25 -21.32 -18.82
CA MET A 561 -8.97 -19.93 -19.19
C MET A 561 -10.12 -18.97 -18.84
N LYS A 562 -11.31 -19.50 -18.53
CA LYS A 562 -12.46 -18.68 -18.18
C LYS A 562 -12.34 -18.09 -16.78
N ALA A 563 -12.31 -16.74 -16.70
CA ALA A 563 -12.26 -16.04 -15.43
C ALA A 563 -13.60 -16.06 -14.68
N TRP A 564 -13.56 -15.76 -13.39
CA TRP A 564 -14.68 -15.56 -12.46
C TRP A 564 -15.53 -16.81 -12.17
N LYS A 565 -15.22 -17.95 -12.73
CA LYS A 565 -15.93 -19.20 -12.48
C LYS A 565 -15.12 -20.10 -11.55
N GLY A 566 -15.34 -19.98 -10.26
CA GLY A 566 -14.59 -20.66 -9.21
C GLY A 566 -13.32 -19.93 -8.75
N PHE A 567 -12.95 -18.86 -9.44
CA PHE A 567 -11.73 -18.10 -9.18
C PHE A 567 -12.02 -16.61 -9.12
N GLN A 568 -11.55 -15.96 -8.08
CA GLN A 568 -11.67 -14.52 -7.89
C GLN A 568 -10.61 -13.81 -8.72
N GLU A 569 -11.04 -12.86 -9.57
CA GLU A 569 -10.16 -12.00 -10.36
C GLU A 569 -9.08 -12.76 -11.15
N GLY A 570 -9.41 -13.94 -11.64
CA GLY A 570 -8.49 -14.79 -12.39
C GLY A 570 -9.16 -16.01 -12.96
N ASN A 571 -8.34 -16.93 -13.42
CA ASN A 571 -8.76 -18.16 -14.09
C ASN A 571 -8.02 -19.40 -13.58
N GLY A 572 -8.44 -20.58 -14.00
CA GLY A 572 -7.86 -21.84 -13.53
C GLY A 572 -6.40 -22.05 -13.94
N PHE A 573 -5.95 -21.45 -15.06
CA PHE A 573 -4.54 -21.50 -15.44
C PHE A 573 -3.67 -20.75 -14.43
N GLN A 574 -4.04 -19.50 -14.09
CA GLN A 574 -3.31 -18.66 -13.12
C GLN A 574 -3.31 -19.30 -11.74
N TYR A 575 -4.47 -19.77 -11.27
CA TYR A 575 -4.62 -20.37 -9.94
C TYR A 575 -4.09 -21.79 -9.82
N THR A 576 -3.79 -22.49 -10.93
CA THR A 576 -3.08 -23.78 -10.85
C THR A 576 -1.73 -23.65 -10.15
N TRP A 577 -1.11 -22.47 -10.17
CA TRP A 577 0.15 -22.19 -9.53
C TRP A 577 0.04 -21.76 -8.06
N TYR A 578 -1.20 -21.67 -7.52
CA TYR A 578 -1.42 -21.10 -6.19
C TYR A 578 -1.31 -22.13 -5.07
N ALA A 579 -0.10 -22.67 -4.88
CA ALA A 579 0.31 -23.44 -3.71
C ALA A 579 1.69 -22.97 -3.23
N PRO A 580 1.86 -21.65 -2.85
CA PRO A 580 3.16 -21.04 -2.63
C PRO A 580 3.94 -21.71 -1.47
N HIS A 581 3.25 -22.32 -0.53
CA HIS A 581 3.84 -23.06 0.59
C HIS A 581 4.40 -24.44 0.18
N ASP A 582 3.94 -25.01 -0.94
CA ASP A 582 4.30 -26.37 -1.37
C ASP A 582 4.54 -26.49 -2.89
N MET A 583 5.41 -25.64 -3.41
CA MET A 583 5.77 -25.65 -4.84
C MET A 583 6.34 -27.00 -5.28
N ALA A 584 7.14 -27.65 -4.45
CA ALA A 584 7.70 -28.97 -4.78
C ALA A 584 6.61 -30.04 -4.89
N GLY A 585 5.63 -30.06 -3.95
CA GLY A 585 4.51 -30.99 -3.99
C GLY A 585 3.58 -30.75 -5.19
N LEU A 586 3.34 -29.48 -5.54
CA LEU A 586 2.57 -29.13 -6.75
C LEU A 586 3.28 -29.59 -8.02
N PHE A 587 4.60 -29.35 -8.10
CA PHE A 587 5.39 -29.73 -9.29
C PHE A 587 5.53 -31.25 -9.46
N ASP A 588 5.59 -31.99 -8.36
CA ASP A 588 5.55 -33.47 -8.40
C ASP A 588 4.22 -33.98 -8.96
N MET A 589 3.09 -33.36 -8.59
CA MET A 589 1.77 -33.71 -9.09
C MET A 589 1.61 -33.46 -10.60
N ILE A 590 2.16 -32.34 -11.11
CA ILE A 590 2.07 -31.95 -12.52
C ILE A 590 3.11 -32.69 -13.37
N GLY A 591 4.25 -32.97 -12.80
CA GLY A 591 5.44 -33.47 -13.51
C GLY A 591 6.35 -32.34 -13.98
N LEU A 592 7.63 -32.41 -13.61
CA LEU A 592 8.58 -31.29 -13.74
C LEU A 592 8.78 -30.83 -15.20
N ASP A 593 8.78 -31.76 -16.15
CA ASP A 593 8.90 -31.41 -17.59
C ASP A 593 7.71 -30.60 -18.07
N GLU A 594 6.51 -30.97 -17.64
CA GLU A 594 5.28 -30.23 -17.98
C GLU A 594 5.21 -28.89 -17.27
N VAL A 595 5.63 -28.80 -16.01
CA VAL A 595 5.79 -27.52 -15.29
C VAL A 595 6.68 -26.58 -16.10
N ASN A 596 7.87 -27.01 -16.47
CA ASN A 596 8.81 -26.18 -17.21
C ASN A 596 8.24 -25.77 -18.58
N ARG A 597 7.62 -26.69 -19.30
CA ARG A 597 6.96 -26.39 -20.59
C ARG A 597 5.89 -25.32 -20.46
N ARG A 598 5.02 -25.43 -19.43
CA ARG A 598 3.94 -24.46 -19.18
C ARG A 598 4.48 -23.10 -18.74
N LEU A 599 5.43 -23.05 -17.82
CA LEU A 599 6.01 -21.79 -17.33
C LEU A 599 6.74 -21.05 -18.46
N GLU A 600 7.54 -21.75 -19.27
CA GLU A 600 8.24 -21.14 -20.39
C GLU A 600 7.25 -20.58 -21.43
N MET A 601 6.21 -21.34 -21.77
CA MET A 601 5.12 -20.86 -22.63
C MET A 601 4.43 -19.64 -22.03
N GLN A 602 4.04 -19.71 -20.75
CA GLN A 602 3.32 -18.65 -20.04
C GLN A 602 4.06 -17.32 -20.13
N PHE A 603 5.34 -17.30 -19.75
CA PHE A 603 6.10 -16.06 -19.71
C PHE A 603 6.52 -15.57 -21.10
N SER A 604 6.83 -16.47 -22.04
CA SER A 604 7.15 -16.06 -23.42
C SER A 604 5.94 -15.46 -24.15
N GLU A 605 4.74 -16.02 -23.94
CA GLU A 605 3.51 -15.47 -24.53
C GLU A 605 3.08 -14.18 -23.82
N SER A 606 3.11 -14.15 -22.48
CA SER A 606 2.68 -12.98 -21.70
C SER A 606 3.59 -11.76 -21.92
N ARG A 607 4.84 -11.95 -22.27
CA ARG A 607 5.74 -10.85 -22.65
C ARG A 607 5.21 -10.08 -23.86
N LYS A 608 4.53 -10.73 -24.81
CA LYS A 608 3.95 -10.07 -25.99
C LYS A 608 2.89 -9.03 -25.63
N SER A 609 2.21 -9.23 -24.50
CA SER A 609 1.25 -8.28 -23.89
C SER A 609 1.85 -7.54 -22.66
N LYS A 610 3.17 -7.35 -22.61
CA LYS A 610 3.85 -6.69 -21.51
C LYS A 610 3.44 -7.25 -20.13
N PHE A 611 3.33 -8.57 -20.04
CA PHE A 611 3.01 -9.31 -18.80
C PHE A 611 1.64 -8.95 -18.18
N GLY A 612 0.63 -8.71 -19.01
CA GLY A 612 -0.72 -8.33 -18.59
C GLY A 612 -0.94 -6.82 -18.50
N GLY A 613 0.11 -6.02 -18.69
CA GLY A 613 0.03 -4.57 -18.85
C GLY A 613 -0.50 -4.21 -20.23
N GLY A 614 -1.81 -4.25 -20.44
CA GLY A 614 -2.45 -3.89 -21.71
C GLY A 614 -2.44 -2.38 -21.97
N GLU A 615 -3.03 -1.96 -23.08
CA GLU A 615 -3.26 -0.55 -23.39
C GLU A 615 -4.63 -0.07 -22.92
N ASP A 616 -5.51 -0.98 -22.54
CA ASP A 616 -6.85 -0.67 -22.07
C ASP A 616 -6.83 -0.31 -20.57
N ILE A 617 -7.46 0.79 -20.23
CA ILE A 617 -7.70 1.21 -18.86
C ILE A 617 -8.84 0.35 -18.30
N ASN A 618 -8.51 -0.85 -17.84
CA ASN A 618 -9.46 -1.80 -17.28
C ASN A 618 -8.78 -2.61 -16.19
N SER A 619 -9.24 -2.48 -14.97
CA SER A 619 -8.70 -3.18 -13.78
C SER A 619 -8.65 -4.70 -13.93
N PHE A 620 -9.50 -5.25 -14.78
CA PHE A 620 -9.62 -6.69 -14.98
C PHE A 620 -9.13 -7.17 -16.35
N SER A 621 -8.32 -6.37 -17.05
CA SER A 621 -7.82 -6.72 -18.39
C SER A 621 -7.00 -8.01 -18.42
N GLY A 622 -6.33 -8.38 -17.33
CA GLY A 622 -5.46 -9.54 -17.21
C GLY A 622 -6.12 -10.83 -16.69
N VAL A 623 -7.41 -10.84 -16.35
CA VAL A 623 -8.04 -11.98 -15.66
C VAL A 623 -8.24 -13.22 -16.56
N GLU A 624 -8.29 -13.05 -17.86
CA GLU A 624 -8.38 -14.14 -18.86
C GLU A 624 -7.06 -14.37 -19.63
N THR A 625 -5.92 -13.87 -19.11
CA THR A 625 -4.60 -14.10 -19.70
C THR A 625 -3.87 -15.26 -19.00
N LEU A 626 -2.75 -15.69 -19.55
CA LEU A 626 -1.89 -16.72 -18.93
C LEU A 626 -1.20 -16.20 -17.67
N TYR A 627 -0.82 -14.93 -17.66
CA TYR A 627 -0.14 -14.27 -16.55
C TYR A 627 -0.51 -12.79 -16.48
N ASN A 628 -0.77 -12.29 -15.31
CA ASN A 628 -1.07 -10.89 -15.05
C ASN A 628 -0.19 -10.35 -13.90
N GLN A 629 0.83 -9.56 -14.25
CA GLN A 629 1.67 -8.89 -13.25
C GLN A 629 0.89 -7.87 -12.42
N GLY A 630 -0.18 -7.33 -12.95
CA GLY A 630 -1.02 -6.34 -12.28
C GLY A 630 -2.01 -6.92 -11.28
N ASN A 631 -2.02 -8.25 -11.05
CA ASN A 631 -2.95 -8.86 -10.10
C ASN A 631 -2.26 -9.89 -9.19
N GLN A 632 -2.64 -9.87 -7.93
CA GLN A 632 -2.00 -10.54 -6.79
C GLN A 632 -1.83 -12.05 -6.95
N PRO A 633 -2.78 -12.83 -7.47
CA PRO A 633 -2.61 -14.27 -7.61
C PRO A 633 -1.39 -14.71 -8.44
N CYS A 634 -0.85 -13.80 -9.26
CA CYS A 634 0.24 -14.09 -10.18
C CYS A 634 1.63 -13.66 -9.69
N LEU A 635 1.74 -12.83 -8.64
CA LEU A 635 2.97 -12.12 -8.28
C LEU A 635 4.16 -13.03 -7.92
N HIS A 636 3.91 -14.24 -7.43
CA HIS A 636 4.96 -15.23 -7.11
C HIS A 636 5.45 -16.03 -8.32
N GLN A 637 4.68 -16.05 -9.40
CA GLN A 637 4.90 -16.98 -10.52
C GLN A 637 6.25 -16.80 -11.26
N PRO A 638 6.80 -15.60 -11.45
CA PRO A 638 8.14 -15.43 -12.05
C PRO A 638 9.27 -16.08 -11.23
N TRP A 639 9.04 -16.30 -9.92
CA TRP A 639 9.99 -16.88 -8.99
C TRP A 639 9.90 -18.42 -8.91
N MET A 640 8.89 -19.02 -9.55
CA MET A 640 8.65 -20.46 -9.53
C MET A 640 9.72 -21.26 -10.28
N PHE A 641 10.41 -20.64 -11.26
CA PHE A 641 11.52 -21.30 -11.94
C PHE A 641 12.67 -21.67 -11.00
N ASN A 642 12.77 -21.02 -9.85
CA ASN A 642 13.71 -21.40 -8.79
C ASN A 642 13.41 -22.79 -8.20
N TYR A 643 12.15 -23.21 -8.19
CA TYR A 643 11.70 -24.53 -7.75
C TYR A 643 11.72 -25.56 -8.88
N SER A 644 11.63 -25.12 -10.13
CA SER A 644 11.63 -26.03 -11.28
C SER A 644 13.02 -26.36 -11.82
N GLY A 645 14.08 -25.89 -11.14
CA GLY A 645 15.46 -26.14 -11.52
C GLY A 645 15.98 -25.30 -12.68
N LYS A 646 15.26 -24.21 -13.04
CA LYS A 646 15.67 -23.25 -14.09
C LYS A 646 15.79 -21.81 -13.56
N PRO A 647 16.60 -21.57 -12.50
CA PRO A 647 16.66 -20.26 -11.85
C PRO A 647 17.08 -19.11 -12.77
N TRP A 648 17.79 -19.40 -13.86
CA TRP A 648 18.12 -18.38 -14.88
C TRP A 648 16.87 -17.78 -15.54
N LEU A 649 15.75 -18.50 -15.60
CA LEU A 649 14.49 -17.96 -16.13
C LEU A 649 13.80 -17.04 -15.13
N THR A 650 13.88 -17.30 -13.82
CA THR A 650 13.53 -16.30 -12.80
C THR A 650 14.33 -15.01 -13.00
N GLN A 651 15.67 -15.13 -13.15
CA GLN A 651 16.56 -13.98 -13.35
C GLN A 651 16.19 -13.18 -14.61
N LEU A 652 15.86 -13.85 -15.70
CA LEU A 652 15.42 -13.27 -16.96
C LEU A 652 14.07 -12.54 -16.78
N TYR A 653 13.04 -13.27 -16.36
CA TYR A 653 11.68 -12.75 -16.40
C TYR A 653 11.42 -11.67 -15.34
N THR A 654 12.01 -11.75 -14.16
CA THR A 654 11.91 -10.66 -13.16
C THR A 654 12.53 -9.36 -13.65
N ARG A 655 13.66 -9.43 -14.38
CA ARG A 655 14.28 -8.24 -15.01
C ARG A 655 13.40 -7.68 -16.13
N LEU A 656 12.88 -8.54 -17.00
CA LEU A 656 12.00 -8.12 -18.10
C LEU A 656 10.69 -7.50 -17.59
N ILE A 657 10.08 -8.06 -16.54
CA ILE A 657 8.89 -7.47 -15.92
C ILE A 657 9.21 -6.08 -15.35
N CYS A 658 10.31 -5.91 -14.61
CA CYS A 658 10.75 -4.61 -14.12
C CYS A 658 10.99 -3.58 -15.24
N ASP A 659 11.41 -4.04 -16.42
CA ASP A 659 11.71 -3.15 -17.54
C ASP A 659 10.49 -2.85 -18.42
N GLU A 660 9.61 -3.83 -18.64
CA GLU A 660 8.57 -3.76 -19.67
C GLU A 660 7.15 -3.53 -19.10
N PHE A 661 6.86 -4.00 -17.86
CA PHE A 661 5.58 -3.75 -17.21
C PHE A 661 5.57 -2.42 -16.46
N TYR A 662 6.60 -2.11 -15.68
CA TYR A 662 6.71 -0.86 -14.91
C TYR A 662 7.30 0.27 -15.75
N GLY A 663 6.63 1.43 -15.76
CA GLY A 663 7.03 2.62 -16.49
C GLY A 663 7.34 3.82 -15.60
N THR A 664 7.54 4.97 -16.23
CA THR A 664 7.77 6.28 -15.59
C THR A 664 6.75 7.34 -16.01
N GLY A 665 5.72 6.96 -16.76
CA GLY A 665 4.64 7.88 -17.15
C GLY A 665 3.42 7.78 -16.26
N PRO A 666 2.55 8.79 -16.29
CA PRO A 666 1.29 8.74 -15.55
C PRO A 666 0.40 7.55 -15.94
N LEU A 667 0.38 7.19 -17.21
CA LEU A 667 -0.43 6.09 -17.75
C LEU A 667 0.19 4.70 -17.49
N HIS A 668 1.53 4.60 -17.45
CA HIS A 668 2.24 3.32 -17.49
C HIS A 668 2.99 2.97 -16.20
N GLY A 669 2.71 3.65 -15.10
CA GLY A 669 3.50 3.48 -13.89
C GLY A 669 3.45 2.07 -13.31
N TYR A 670 2.27 1.42 -13.34
CA TYR A 670 2.02 0.10 -12.77
C TYR A 670 1.21 -0.80 -13.71
N GLY A 671 1.41 -0.65 -15.02
CA GLY A 671 0.58 -1.27 -16.03
C GLY A 671 -0.73 -0.50 -16.23
N TYR A 672 -1.42 -0.78 -17.31
CA TYR A 672 -2.67 -0.12 -17.64
C TYR A 672 -3.82 -0.61 -16.75
N GLY A 673 -4.49 0.33 -16.07
CA GLY A 673 -5.74 0.08 -15.37
C GLY A 673 -5.68 -0.98 -14.27
N GLN A 674 -4.48 -1.30 -13.80
CA GLN A 674 -4.29 -2.28 -12.74
C GLN A 674 -4.33 -1.61 -11.36
N ASP A 675 -4.73 -2.37 -10.36
CA ASP A 675 -4.79 -1.91 -8.99
C ASP A 675 -3.39 -1.95 -8.37
N GLU A 676 -2.86 -0.80 -7.97
CA GLU A 676 -1.56 -0.71 -7.32
C GLU A 676 -1.59 -1.24 -5.87
N ASP A 677 -2.77 -1.22 -5.25
CA ASP A 677 -3.06 -1.73 -3.91
C ASP A 677 -2.15 -1.15 -2.81
N GLN A 678 -2.09 0.16 -2.77
CA GLN A 678 -1.40 0.92 -1.74
C GLN A 678 0.04 0.46 -1.51
N GLY A 679 0.82 0.40 -2.58
CA GLY A 679 2.23 0.08 -2.55
C GLY A 679 2.57 -1.40 -2.76
N GLN A 680 1.59 -2.26 -3.04
CA GLN A 680 1.88 -3.68 -3.24
C GLN A 680 2.64 -3.95 -4.53
N LEU A 681 2.19 -3.43 -5.67
CA LEU A 681 2.92 -3.58 -6.93
C LEU A 681 4.26 -2.85 -6.87
N GLY A 682 4.31 -1.70 -6.18
CA GLY A 682 5.56 -1.00 -5.88
C GLY A 682 6.52 -1.85 -5.06
N ALA A 683 6.04 -2.52 -4.01
CA ALA A 683 6.87 -3.43 -3.20
C ALA A 683 7.43 -4.59 -4.02
N TRP A 684 6.66 -5.14 -4.96
CA TRP A 684 7.15 -6.18 -5.87
C TRP A 684 8.31 -5.67 -6.73
N TYR A 685 8.18 -4.44 -7.29
CA TYR A 685 9.27 -3.83 -8.05
C TYR A 685 10.52 -3.63 -7.19
N VAL A 686 10.37 -3.06 -5.98
CA VAL A 686 11.49 -2.84 -5.04
C VAL A 686 12.20 -4.17 -4.75
N MET A 687 11.46 -5.18 -4.29
CA MET A 687 12.04 -6.46 -3.90
C MET A 687 12.67 -7.20 -5.08
N SER A 688 12.00 -7.24 -6.23
CA SER A 688 12.54 -7.89 -7.43
C SER A 688 13.77 -7.16 -8.00
N SER A 689 13.77 -5.83 -7.98
CA SER A 689 14.88 -5.02 -8.47
C SER A 689 16.13 -5.07 -7.58
N ILE A 690 15.98 -5.39 -6.28
CA ILE A 690 17.12 -5.71 -5.40
C ILE A 690 17.51 -7.18 -5.46
N GLY A 691 16.73 -8.01 -6.18
CA GLY A 691 17.02 -9.43 -6.37
C GLY A 691 16.67 -10.31 -5.18
N LEU A 692 15.68 -9.95 -4.37
CA LEU A 692 15.20 -10.75 -3.24
C LEU A 692 13.68 -10.97 -3.32
N PHE A 693 13.23 -12.17 -2.96
CA PHE A 693 11.81 -12.51 -2.89
C PHE A 693 11.58 -13.71 -1.97
N ASP A 694 10.38 -13.81 -1.39
CA ASP A 694 9.95 -15.00 -0.68
C ASP A 694 8.60 -15.51 -1.20
N VAL A 695 8.60 -16.59 -1.95
CA VAL A 695 7.38 -17.22 -2.50
C VAL A 695 6.43 -17.67 -1.39
N GLN A 696 6.96 -18.06 -0.23
CA GLN A 696 6.17 -18.48 0.92
C GLN A 696 5.67 -17.32 1.79
N GLY A 697 5.94 -16.08 1.42
CA GLY A 697 5.38 -14.90 2.11
C GLY A 697 5.78 -14.74 3.59
N GLY A 698 6.93 -15.23 4.00
CA GLY A 698 7.39 -15.18 5.39
C GLY A 698 6.72 -16.19 6.33
N THR A 699 5.89 -17.10 5.80
CA THR A 699 5.08 -18.02 6.62
C THR A 699 5.83 -19.21 7.19
N ARG A 700 7.01 -19.54 6.67
CA ARG A 700 7.89 -20.56 7.21
C ARG A 700 8.55 -20.09 8.52
N MET A 701 8.77 -20.99 9.50
CA MET A 701 9.36 -20.65 10.81
C MET A 701 10.69 -19.89 10.73
N ASP A 702 11.54 -20.16 9.74
CA ASP A 702 12.69 -19.33 9.38
C ASP A 702 12.48 -18.90 7.93
N PRO A 703 11.90 -17.72 7.68
CA PRO A 703 11.57 -17.23 6.35
C PRO A 703 12.78 -17.23 5.41
N THR A 704 12.53 -17.44 4.13
CA THR A 704 13.60 -17.49 3.12
C THR A 704 13.56 -16.27 2.22
N PHE A 705 14.74 -15.86 1.75
CA PHE A 705 14.87 -14.92 0.64
C PHE A 705 15.54 -15.63 -0.52
N GLN A 706 14.82 -15.77 -1.62
CA GLN A 706 15.35 -16.27 -2.88
C GLN A 706 16.18 -15.18 -3.56
N ILE A 707 17.25 -15.58 -4.24
CA ILE A 707 18.18 -14.70 -4.92
C ILE A 707 17.83 -14.70 -6.40
N GLY A 708 17.45 -13.54 -6.92
CA GLY A 708 17.20 -13.27 -8.32
C GLY A 708 18.31 -12.46 -8.97
N SER A 709 17.94 -11.56 -9.89
CA SER A 709 18.86 -10.71 -10.66
C SER A 709 18.70 -9.23 -10.28
N PRO A 710 19.56 -8.68 -9.40
CA PRO A 710 19.48 -7.26 -9.03
C PRO A 710 19.69 -6.33 -10.23
N LYS A 711 18.93 -5.22 -10.28
CA LYS A 711 19.10 -4.19 -11.32
C LYS A 711 20.26 -3.24 -11.07
N PHE A 712 20.72 -3.14 -9.81
CA PHE A 712 21.70 -2.15 -9.35
C PHE A 712 23.05 -2.78 -9.08
N ASP A 713 24.11 -1.97 -9.16
CA ASP A 713 25.48 -2.43 -8.90
C ASP A 713 25.72 -2.65 -7.42
N LYS A 714 25.05 -1.86 -6.58
CA LYS A 714 25.10 -2.03 -5.14
C LYS A 714 23.78 -1.58 -4.52
N ILE A 715 23.28 -2.38 -3.61
CA ILE A 715 22.12 -2.08 -2.76
C ILE A 715 22.55 -2.14 -1.30
N THR A 716 22.19 -1.14 -0.51
CA THR A 716 22.36 -1.15 0.94
C THR A 716 21.00 -1.06 1.60
N ILE A 717 20.65 -2.05 2.43
CA ILE A 717 19.44 -2.07 3.24
C ILE A 717 19.86 -1.78 4.67
N HIS A 718 19.41 -0.68 5.25
CA HIS A 718 19.69 -0.30 6.64
C HIS A 718 18.74 -1.02 7.59
N LEU A 719 19.29 -1.86 8.46
CA LEU A 719 18.54 -2.66 9.41
C LEU A 719 18.28 -1.90 10.71
N HIS A 720 17.07 -2.08 11.27
CA HIS A 720 16.71 -1.44 12.52
C HIS A 720 17.38 -2.14 13.73
N PRO A 721 18.20 -1.45 14.55
CA PRO A 721 19.06 -2.06 15.58
C PRO A 721 18.30 -2.77 16.70
N LYS A 722 17.02 -2.45 16.91
CA LYS A 722 16.18 -3.13 17.91
C LYS A 722 15.79 -4.56 17.51
N TYR A 723 15.66 -4.81 16.21
CA TYR A 723 15.15 -6.09 15.67
C TYR A 723 16.25 -6.95 15.05
N TYR A 724 17.35 -6.33 14.67
CA TYR A 724 18.45 -6.96 13.96
C TYR A 724 19.76 -6.84 14.75
N GLY A 725 20.55 -7.92 14.76
CA GLY A 725 21.88 -7.92 15.37
C GLY A 725 22.98 -7.26 14.52
N GLY A 726 22.69 -7.04 13.22
CA GLY A 726 23.52 -6.28 12.30
C GLY A 726 22.88 -4.91 12.00
N ASN A 727 23.62 -4.05 11.32
CA ASN A 727 23.15 -2.70 10.97
C ASN A 727 22.78 -2.53 9.50
N ARG A 728 23.20 -3.44 8.62
CA ARG A 728 22.91 -3.36 7.18
C ARG A 728 23.11 -4.71 6.48
N ILE A 729 22.37 -4.88 5.37
CA ILE A 729 22.61 -5.87 4.33
C ILE A 729 23.15 -5.12 3.12
N ILE A 730 24.19 -5.64 2.49
CA ILE A 730 24.77 -5.10 1.25
C ILE A 730 24.65 -6.16 0.18
N ILE A 731 24.04 -5.84 -0.94
CA ILE A 731 24.03 -6.69 -2.14
C ILE A 731 24.89 -5.96 -3.19
N LYS A 732 25.90 -6.63 -3.69
CA LYS A 732 26.77 -6.12 -4.75
C LYS A 732 26.71 -7.02 -5.97
N THR A 733 26.66 -6.42 -7.13
CA THR A 733 26.80 -7.13 -8.39
C THR A 733 28.11 -6.74 -9.06
N ARG A 734 28.74 -7.68 -9.75
CA ARG A 734 29.90 -7.46 -10.61
C ARG A 734 29.49 -7.76 -12.04
N ASN A 735 29.95 -6.94 -12.98
CA ASN A 735 29.64 -7.05 -14.40
C ASN A 735 28.13 -6.94 -14.71
N ASN A 736 27.33 -6.25 -13.88
CA ASN A 736 25.92 -6.06 -14.10
C ASN A 736 25.67 -5.11 -15.28
N SER A 737 24.74 -5.46 -16.15
CA SER A 737 24.29 -4.60 -17.25
C SER A 737 22.89 -4.98 -17.72
N ARG A 738 22.40 -4.35 -18.78
CA ARG A 738 21.14 -4.77 -19.41
C ARG A 738 21.22 -6.13 -20.09
N GLU A 739 22.41 -6.57 -20.48
CA GLU A 739 22.70 -7.87 -21.10
C GLU A 739 23.16 -8.91 -20.09
N ASN A 740 23.85 -8.47 -19.02
CA ASN A 740 24.46 -9.35 -18.03
C ASN A 740 23.53 -9.51 -16.81
N TYR A 741 22.40 -10.18 -16.99
CA TYR A 741 21.43 -10.38 -15.91
C TYR A 741 21.40 -11.79 -15.34
N TYR A 742 22.26 -12.71 -15.82
CA TYR A 742 22.34 -14.07 -15.27
C TYR A 742 23.40 -14.19 -14.19
N VAL A 743 23.03 -14.73 -13.04
CA VAL A 743 23.96 -14.99 -11.94
C VAL A 743 24.89 -16.13 -12.29
N GLN A 744 26.19 -15.87 -12.33
CA GLN A 744 27.25 -16.86 -12.60
C GLN A 744 27.72 -17.53 -11.30
N SER A 745 27.84 -16.77 -10.22
CA SER A 745 28.24 -17.27 -8.90
C SER A 745 27.80 -16.27 -7.81
N ALA A 746 27.74 -16.76 -6.57
CA ALA A 746 27.38 -15.95 -5.41
C ALA A 746 28.34 -16.21 -4.24
N ILE A 747 28.64 -15.13 -3.49
CA ILE A 747 29.43 -15.16 -2.26
C ILE A 747 28.61 -14.46 -1.18
N PHE A 748 28.36 -15.12 -0.04
CA PHE A 748 27.74 -14.51 1.13
C PHE A 748 28.73 -14.49 2.30
N ASN A 749 28.99 -13.28 2.83
CA ASN A 749 29.93 -13.05 3.93
C ASN A 749 31.32 -13.71 3.69
N GLY A 750 31.86 -13.56 2.47
CA GLY A 750 33.16 -14.09 2.07
C GLY A 750 33.20 -15.58 1.74
N ARG A 751 32.06 -16.30 1.80
CA ARG A 751 31.97 -17.73 1.50
C ARG A 751 31.14 -17.94 0.21
N PRO A 752 31.63 -18.75 -0.74
CA PRO A 752 30.82 -19.13 -1.89
C PRO A 752 29.54 -19.88 -1.45
N ILE A 753 28.43 -19.54 -2.07
CA ILE A 753 27.17 -20.23 -1.86
C ILE A 753 26.69 -20.84 -3.17
N LYS A 754 26.13 -22.04 -3.07
CA LYS A 754 25.54 -22.76 -4.19
C LYS A 754 24.00 -22.66 -4.21
N ASN A 755 23.43 -22.32 -3.05
CA ASN A 755 21.99 -22.13 -2.90
C ASN A 755 21.58 -20.79 -3.51
N LEU A 756 20.47 -20.79 -4.21
CA LEU A 756 19.82 -19.58 -4.70
C LEU A 756 18.90 -18.90 -3.65
N TRP A 757 18.99 -19.29 -2.41
CA TRP A 757 18.22 -18.75 -1.30
C TRP A 757 19.02 -18.71 0.00
N LEU A 758 18.61 -17.82 0.90
CA LEU A 758 19.16 -17.66 2.25
C LEU A 758 18.01 -17.49 3.25
N ASN A 759 18.16 -18.04 4.45
CA ASN A 759 17.20 -17.86 5.53
C ASN A 759 17.26 -16.43 6.08
N HIS A 760 16.14 -15.93 6.59
CA HIS A 760 16.08 -14.65 7.28
C HIS A 760 17.04 -14.58 8.48
N SER A 761 17.22 -15.67 9.20
CA SER A 761 18.20 -15.78 10.30
C SER A 761 19.64 -15.44 9.89
N ALA A 762 20.03 -15.70 8.64
CA ALA A 762 21.32 -15.30 8.10
C ALA A 762 21.41 -13.77 7.91
N PHE A 763 20.32 -13.13 7.45
CA PHE A 763 20.25 -11.68 7.24
C PHE A 763 20.12 -10.90 8.57
N ARG A 764 19.57 -11.48 9.62
CA ARG A 764 19.43 -10.80 10.93
C ARG A 764 20.75 -10.25 11.50
N ARG A 765 21.88 -10.78 11.12
CA ARG A 765 23.21 -10.31 11.54
C ARG A 765 23.78 -9.24 10.60
N GLY A 766 23.03 -8.86 9.56
CA GLY A 766 23.57 -8.12 8.44
C GLY A 766 24.47 -9.00 7.57
N GLY A 767 25.10 -8.41 6.59
CA GLY A 767 26.03 -9.14 5.75
C GLY A 767 26.21 -8.56 4.35
N GLU A 768 27.07 -9.21 3.60
CA GLU A 768 27.36 -8.84 2.21
C GLU A 768 27.11 -10.05 1.28
N LEU A 769 26.23 -9.86 0.30
CA LEU A 769 25.99 -10.78 -0.81
C LEU A 769 26.65 -10.19 -2.05
N ILE A 770 27.55 -10.93 -2.69
CA ILE A 770 28.20 -10.54 -3.94
C ILE A 770 27.78 -11.53 -5.01
N LEU A 771 27.24 -11.00 -6.12
CA LEU A 771 26.80 -11.76 -7.29
C LEU A 771 27.70 -11.41 -8.48
N GLU A 772 28.27 -12.43 -9.12
CA GLU A 772 28.95 -12.29 -10.41
C GLU A 772 27.89 -12.45 -11.51
N MET A 773 27.76 -11.49 -12.40
CA MET A 773 26.76 -11.44 -13.45
C MET A 773 27.37 -11.74 -14.81
N GLY A 774 26.58 -12.30 -15.74
CA GLY A 774 27.03 -12.56 -17.11
C GLY A 774 25.87 -12.61 -18.12
N PRO A 775 26.20 -12.64 -19.43
CA PRO A 775 25.21 -12.57 -20.49
C PRO A 775 24.53 -13.91 -20.80
N GLU A 776 25.16 -15.03 -20.39
CA GLU A 776 24.67 -16.37 -20.70
C GLU A 776 24.10 -17.07 -19.46
N PRO A 777 23.04 -17.86 -19.62
CA PRO A 777 22.45 -18.62 -18.52
C PRO A 777 23.46 -19.57 -17.88
N ASN A 778 23.64 -19.49 -16.57
CA ASN A 778 24.39 -20.50 -15.82
C ASN A 778 23.45 -21.62 -15.37
N THR A 779 23.47 -22.73 -16.06
CA THR A 779 22.61 -23.89 -15.79
C THR A 779 23.13 -24.80 -14.65
N LYS A 780 24.20 -24.39 -13.95
CA LYS A 780 24.83 -25.15 -12.86
C LYS A 780 24.71 -24.47 -11.50
N TRP A 781 24.53 -23.15 -11.45
CA TRP A 781 24.39 -22.42 -10.20
C TRP A 781 22.92 -22.39 -9.76
N GLY A 782 22.68 -22.65 -8.47
CA GLY A 782 21.34 -22.56 -7.90
C GLY A 782 20.43 -23.76 -8.13
N VAL A 783 20.91 -24.81 -8.83
CA VAL A 783 20.10 -25.99 -9.18
C VAL A 783 20.25 -27.17 -8.22
N GLY A 784 21.26 -27.15 -7.36
CA GLY A 784 21.59 -28.32 -6.49
C GLY A 784 20.76 -28.39 -5.20
N THR A 785 20.19 -27.28 -4.74
CA THR A 785 19.35 -27.21 -3.55
C THR A 785 18.21 -26.23 -3.82
N LEU A 786 17.03 -26.77 -4.07
CA LEU A 786 15.83 -25.98 -4.33
C LEU A 786 15.37 -25.23 -3.08
N PRO A 787 14.61 -24.13 -3.21
CA PRO A 787 14.02 -23.48 -2.06
C PRO A 787 13.10 -24.44 -1.28
N PRO A 788 12.96 -24.26 0.04
CA PRO A 788 12.13 -25.11 0.88
C PRO A 788 10.66 -25.13 0.43
N SER A 789 10.00 -26.27 0.59
CA SER A 789 8.57 -26.48 0.40
C SER A 789 8.01 -27.35 1.52
N MET A 790 6.73 -27.26 1.81
CA MET A 790 6.09 -28.04 2.87
C MET A 790 6.38 -29.54 2.70
N SER A 791 6.30 -30.09 1.49
CA SER A 791 6.56 -31.50 1.19
C SER A 791 8.05 -31.90 1.28
N THR A 792 8.97 -30.94 1.40
CA THR A 792 10.42 -31.20 1.52
C THR A 792 11.00 -30.81 2.89
N ASP A 793 10.22 -30.16 3.73
CA ASP A 793 10.57 -29.77 5.09
C ASP A 793 10.17 -30.89 6.08
N GLU A 794 10.92 -32.00 6.13
CA GLU A 794 10.78 -33.05 7.16
C GLU A 794 11.45 -32.70 8.48
#